data_668c5706aa472f54fc61337c7fd33974
#
_entry.id   668c5706aa472f54fc61337c7fd33974
#
_cell.length_a   1.000
_cell.length_b   1.000
_cell.length_c   1.000
_cell.angle_alpha   90.00
_cell.angle_beta   90.00
_cell.angle_gamma   90.00
#
_symmetry.space_group_name_H-M   'P 1'
#
loop_
_entity.id
_entity.type
_entity.pdbx_description
1 polymer ?
#
loop_
_entity_poly.entity_id
_entity_poly.type
_entity_poly.pdbx_seq_one_letter_code
_entity_poly.pdbx_strand_id
1 'polypeptide(L)'
;MKKIIIIAAIFAAAACAEPATNTIASPDGSLKVTVDAPEGILQYTVVKDNDTIIANSRLGFELMGGNVLGIHTEVLNIDRYEANNDWETVWGEQRIIKDKHNGAVFHTAWLDVEVRVFDDGFGLRYIFPEKLGNIAIKDELTEFRFTRDDHQAWWLPEDVPYYESYANHTSFKDITCAHTPLTIEGADGRFYSIHEAALLDFAKMNLVPEDAKTLKATLVPWSDGTAVYVSDTRVSPWRTVIVSDRTGGLIESRLMLNLNEPCKIEDTSWIKPGKYIGIWWILHKFLYTWAYEPENPEGHGATTERTMRYIDFAADNNIQGVLVEGWNLGWNGDWTKNLFSFTEAYPDYDFDAIMKYAASKGVQMIIHNETAANTDNYFAQIDDAYALYQSYGMHYVKTGNVNELLDGKEAHDGQYGVNRLHEIVEKAAEYQICIDEHEPCIPTGVCRTWPNLMTGEAIRGQEHDAWEVDGGNKPEHQTVVPFIRGLAGPRDYTFGTFDFSNPANPQCRTRTTIAKQLAEYVVIYSPLQMANDDPAAYEGVKAFDFIRDVPTDWEQTKVLDAVIGDYIVTARQERGGSDWFLGAITDENARELSVPLSFLGRGKWLAQIYADAPDASYDDNPTAVEYSEREVSAGDVLDLKLATSGGTAIRFIKK
;
A
#
# COMPACT_ATOMS: atom_id res chain seq x y z
N MET A 1 -33.74 -79.36 4.13
CA MET A 1 -32.82 -78.21 4.05
C MET A 1 -33.40 -77.28 2.98
N LYS A 2 -34.11 -76.24 3.40
CA LYS A 2 -34.66 -75.20 2.48
C LYS A 2 -33.66 -74.07 2.35
N LYS A 3 -33.15 -73.81 1.16
CA LYS A 3 -32.34 -72.64 0.88
C LYS A 3 -33.24 -71.43 0.68
N ILE A 4 -33.07 -70.42 1.52
CA ILE A 4 -33.71 -69.10 1.37
C ILE A 4 -32.76 -68.26 0.49
N ILE A 5 -33.26 -67.83 -0.66
CA ILE A 5 -32.57 -66.86 -1.55
C ILE A 5 -33.09 -65.47 -1.15
N ILE A 6 -32.19 -64.63 -0.59
CA ILE A 6 -32.49 -63.23 -0.33
C ILE A 6 -32.11 -62.45 -1.57
N ILE A 7 -33.09 -61.88 -2.27
CA ILE A 7 -32.90 -60.92 -3.38
C ILE A 7 -32.75 -59.55 -2.75
N ALA A 8 -31.53 -59.01 -2.77
CA ALA A 8 -31.28 -57.61 -2.42
C ALA A 8 -31.65 -56.74 -3.62
N ALA A 9 -32.70 -55.95 -3.47
CA ALA A 9 -33.06 -54.91 -4.44
C ALA A 9 -32.14 -53.70 -4.20
N ILE A 10 -31.25 -53.45 -5.16
CA ILE A 10 -30.45 -52.23 -5.22
C ILE A 10 -31.34 -51.12 -5.77
N PHE A 11 -31.80 -50.21 -4.90
CA PHE A 11 -32.38 -48.95 -5.32
C PHE A 11 -31.22 -48.06 -5.77
N ALA A 12 -31.00 -47.87 -7.04
CA ALA A 12 -30.20 -46.79 -7.59
C ALA A 12 -31.01 -45.49 -7.39
N ALA A 13 -30.67 -44.71 -6.40
CA ALA A 13 -31.11 -43.34 -6.32
C ALA A 13 -30.39 -42.56 -7.42
N ALA A 14 -31.08 -42.26 -8.52
CA ALA A 14 -30.66 -41.25 -9.46
C ALA A 14 -30.71 -39.92 -8.70
N ALA A 15 -29.55 -39.43 -8.23
CA ALA A 15 -29.41 -38.07 -7.82
C ALA A 15 -29.66 -37.20 -9.06
N CYS A 16 -30.82 -36.56 -9.15
CA CYS A 16 -31.00 -35.43 -10.04
C CYS A 16 -29.96 -34.39 -9.58
N ALA A 17 -28.89 -34.24 -10.37
CA ALA A 17 -28.00 -33.10 -10.19
C ALA A 17 -28.86 -31.85 -10.40
N GLU A 18 -29.01 -31.05 -9.36
CA GLU A 18 -29.55 -29.69 -9.53
C GLU A 18 -28.71 -29.00 -10.62
N PRO A 19 -29.32 -28.22 -11.51
CA PRO A 19 -28.55 -27.46 -12.50
C PRO A 19 -27.54 -26.62 -11.77
N ALA A 20 -26.27 -26.69 -12.17
CA ALA A 20 -25.19 -25.95 -11.56
C ALA A 20 -25.56 -24.46 -11.57
N THR A 21 -25.78 -23.89 -10.38
CA THR A 21 -26.12 -22.46 -10.28
C THR A 21 -24.90 -21.64 -10.66
N ASN A 22 -25.06 -20.57 -11.45
CA ASN A 22 -23.98 -19.65 -11.82
C ASN A 22 -23.49 -18.80 -10.64
N THR A 23 -23.74 -19.21 -9.41
CA THR A 23 -23.47 -18.47 -8.19
C THR A 23 -22.39 -19.15 -7.35
N ILE A 24 -21.45 -18.37 -6.86
CA ILE A 24 -20.42 -18.74 -5.89
C ILE A 24 -20.72 -17.97 -4.60
N ALA A 25 -20.75 -18.67 -3.46
CA ALA A 25 -20.92 -18.07 -2.14
C ALA A 25 -19.58 -18.01 -1.40
N SER A 26 -19.41 -17.03 -0.50
CA SER A 26 -18.32 -17.01 0.48
C SER A 26 -18.39 -18.26 1.40
N PRO A 27 -17.29 -18.61 2.08
CA PRO A 27 -17.27 -19.75 3.01
C PRO A 27 -18.31 -19.68 4.13
N ASP A 28 -18.68 -18.48 4.61
CA ASP A 28 -19.74 -18.26 5.59
C ASP A 28 -21.14 -18.12 4.97
N GLY A 29 -21.23 -18.03 3.63
CA GLY A 29 -22.46 -17.92 2.85
C GLY A 29 -23.10 -16.53 2.83
N SER A 30 -22.48 -15.53 3.44
CA SER A 30 -23.03 -14.17 3.54
C SER A 30 -22.88 -13.37 2.23
N LEU A 31 -21.81 -13.59 1.48
CA LEU A 31 -21.55 -12.95 0.20
C LEU A 31 -21.74 -13.94 -0.95
N LYS A 32 -22.40 -13.53 -2.03
CA LYS A 32 -22.65 -14.36 -3.20
C LYS A 32 -22.40 -13.59 -4.47
N VAL A 33 -21.62 -14.16 -5.39
CA VAL A 33 -21.34 -13.60 -6.71
C VAL A 33 -21.93 -14.54 -7.76
N THR A 34 -22.75 -14.00 -8.65
CA THR A 34 -23.34 -14.71 -9.78
C THR A 34 -22.75 -14.13 -11.06
N VAL A 35 -22.26 -15.00 -11.96
CA VAL A 35 -21.80 -14.60 -13.31
C VAL A 35 -22.72 -15.27 -14.33
N ASP A 36 -23.34 -14.49 -15.19
CA ASP A 36 -24.23 -14.97 -16.24
C ASP A 36 -24.09 -14.15 -17.53
N ALA A 37 -24.82 -14.52 -18.56
CA ALA A 37 -24.80 -13.83 -19.85
C ALA A 37 -26.23 -13.69 -20.43
N PRO A 38 -27.15 -12.99 -19.72
CA PRO A 38 -28.50 -12.77 -20.26
C PRO A 38 -28.42 -11.98 -21.56
N GLU A 39 -29.24 -12.37 -22.53
CA GLU A 39 -29.25 -11.78 -23.89
C GLU A 39 -27.87 -11.77 -24.57
N GLY A 40 -26.96 -12.66 -24.13
CA GLY A 40 -25.60 -12.77 -24.65
C GLY A 40 -24.62 -11.72 -24.15
N ILE A 41 -24.92 -10.99 -23.09
CA ILE A 41 -24.03 -9.99 -22.46
C ILE A 41 -23.50 -10.55 -21.15
N LEU A 42 -22.17 -10.74 -21.07
CA LEU A 42 -21.50 -11.21 -19.86
C LEU A 42 -21.58 -10.14 -18.76
N GLN A 43 -22.07 -10.54 -17.58
CA GLN A 43 -22.28 -9.67 -16.44
C GLN A 43 -22.16 -10.41 -15.12
N TYR A 44 -22.08 -9.67 -14.01
CA TYR A 44 -22.11 -10.22 -12.67
C TYR A 44 -23.06 -9.46 -11.75
N THR A 45 -23.48 -10.14 -10.68
CA THR A 45 -24.33 -9.62 -9.61
C THR A 45 -23.78 -10.07 -8.26
N VAL A 46 -23.79 -9.17 -7.27
CA VAL A 46 -23.31 -9.44 -5.90
C VAL A 46 -24.42 -9.22 -4.90
N VAL A 47 -24.60 -10.22 -4.02
CA VAL A 47 -25.58 -10.20 -2.93
C VAL A 47 -24.84 -10.37 -1.59
N LYS A 48 -25.06 -9.46 -0.65
CA LYS A 48 -24.58 -9.54 0.75
C LYS A 48 -25.77 -9.64 1.69
N ASP A 49 -25.82 -10.70 2.52
CA ASP A 49 -26.90 -10.93 3.51
C ASP A 49 -28.33 -10.85 2.94
N ASN A 50 -28.53 -11.38 1.72
CA ASN A 50 -29.76 -11.31 0.90
C ASN A 50 -30.10 -9.92 0.35
N ASP A 51 -29.23 -8.93 0.50
CA ASP A 51 -29.36 -7.63 -0.12
C ASP A 51 -28.47 -7.57 -1.38
N THR A 52 -29.06 -7.20 -2.52
CA THR A 52 -28.29 -7.03 -3.76
C THR A 52 -27.54 -5.70 -3.70
N ILE A 53 -26.21 -5.75 -3.64
CA ILE A 53 -25.36 -4.56 -3.52
C ILE A 53 -24.83 -4.09 -4.89
N ILE A 54 -24.48 -5.03 -5.78
CA ILE A 54 -24.04 -4.76 -7.16
C ILE A 54 -24.92 -5.61 -8.10
N ALA A 55 -25.44 -5.04 -9.17
CA ALA A 55 -26.38 -5.72 -10.06
C ALA A 55 -26.13 -5.45 -11.53
N ASN A 56 -26.15 -6.54 -12.33
CA ASN A 56 -26.06 -6.48 -13.79
C ASN A 56 -24.85 -5.66 -14.29
N SER A 57 -23.71 -5.80 -13.59
CA SER A 57 -22.45 -5.14 -13.95
C SER A 57 -21.81 -5.85 -15.12
N ARG A 58 -21.56 -5.12 -16.19
CA ARG A 58 -21.00 -5.66 -17.43
C ARG A 58 -19.56 -6.10 -17.23
N LEU A 59 -19.16 -7.15 -17.98
CA LEU A 59 -17.81 -7.68 -18.06
C LEU A 59 -17.36 -7.75 -19.52
N GLY A 60 -16.06 -7.52 -19.77
CA GLY A 60 -15.49 -7.69 -21.11
C GLY A 60 -14.47 -6.63 -21.49
N PHE A 61 -14.11 -6.64 -22.79
CA PHE A 61 -13.13 -5.74 -23.38
C PHE A 61 -13.52 -5.31 -24.80
N GLU A 62 -13.21 -4.07 -25.15
CA GLU A 62 -13.15 -3.59 -26.53
C GLU A 62 -11.72 -3.81 -27.06
N LEU A 63 -11.59 -4.41 -28.24
CA LEU A 63 -10.30 -4.62 -28.91
C LEU A 63 -10.04 -3.50 -29.93
N MET A 64 -8.76 -3.22 -30.22
CA MET A 64 -8.34 -2.21 -31.22
C MET A 64 -8.97 -2.44 -32.60
N GLY A 65 -9.31 -3.68 -32.95
CA GLY A 65 -10.00 -4.01 -34.19
C GLY A 65 -11.52 -3.79 -34.19
N GLY A 66 -12.09 -3.24 -33.08
CA GLY A 66 -13.53 -3.00 -32.94
C GLY A 66 -14.35 -4.23 -32.53
N ASN A 67 -13.72 -5.40 -32.35
CA ASN A 67 -14.38 -6.55 -31.75
C ASN A 67 -14.55 -6.33 -30.24
N VAL A 68 -15.61 -6.91 -29.68
CA VAL A 68 -15.91 -6.82 -28.25
C VAL A 68 -15.95 -8.23 -27.65
N LEU A 69 -15.14 -8.47 -26.63
CA LEU A 69 -15.20 -9.68 -25.81
C LEU A 69 -16.25 -9.47 -24.68
N GLY A 70 -17.03 -10.50 -24.38
CA GLY A 70 -18.10 -10.44 -23.37
C GLY A 70 -19.48 -10.15 -23.92
N ILE A 71 -19.64 -10.06 -25.26
CA ILE A 71 -20.95 -10.01 -25.93
C ILE A 71 -21.17 -11.21 -26.85
N HIS A 72 -22.43 -11.46 -27.23
CA HIS A 72 -22.83 -12.63 -28.03
C HIS A 72 -22.26 -13.94 -27.49
N THR A 73 -22.34 -14.10 -26.17
CA THR A 73 -21.73 -15.20 -25.43
C THR A 73 -22.72 -15.85 -24.45
N GLU A 74 -22.35 -17.01 -23.95
CA GLU A 74 -23.05 -17.73 -22.88
C GLU A 74 -22.02 -18.42 -21.98
N VAL A 75 -22.41 -18.73 -20.75
CA VAL A 75 -21.61 -19.56 -19.85
C VAL A 75 -21.76 -21.01 -20.27
N LEU A 76 -20.68 -21.59 -20.76
CA LEU A 76 -20.65 -22.95 -21.32
C LEU A 76 -20.38 -24.02 -20.26
N ASN A 77 -19.51 -23.71 -19.29
CA ASN A 77 -19.10 -24.61 -18.21
C ASN A 77 -18.64 -23.78 -17.00
N ILE A 78 -18.62 -24.41 -15.82
CA ILE A 78 -18.15 -23.79 -14.57
C ILE A 78 -17.29 -24.81 -13.83
N ASP A 79 -16.00 -24.49 -13.69
CA ASP A 79 -15.06 -25.26 -12.89
C ASP A 79 -14.91 -24.63 -11.50
N ARG A 80 -15.36 -25.38 -10.46
CA ARG A 80 -15.40 -24.89 -9.08
C ARG A 80 -14.25 -25.43 -8.27
N TYR A 81 -13.78 -24.63 -7.34
CA TYR A 81 -12.75 -25.01 -6.36
C TYR A 81 -12.95 -24.26 -5.04
N GLU A 82 -12.26 -24.70 -4.02
CA GLU A 82 -12.21 -24.05 -2.70
C GLU A 82 -10.77 -24.01 -2.19
N ALA A 83 -10.45 -23.01 -1.38
CA ALA A 83 -9.23 -22.94 -0.62
C ALA A 83 -9.55 -22.76 0.87
N ASN A 84 -8.74 -23.37 1.71
CA ASN A 84 -8.81 -23.22 3.17
C ASN A 84 -7.41 -23.47 3.75
N ASN A 85 -6.52 -22.52 3.52
CA ASN A 85 -5.11 -22.61 3.88
C ASN A 85 -4.73 -21.40 4.72
N ASP A 86 -3.82 -21.59 5.66
CA ASP A 86 -3.14 -20.51 6.34
C ASP A 86 -1.74 -20.39 5.74
N TRP A 87 -1.24 -19.16 5.61
CA TRP A 87 0.13 -18.92 5.19
C TRP A 87 0.77 -17.81 6.02
N GLU A 88 2.09 -17.85 6.13
CA GLU A 88 2.86 -16.88 6.90
C GLU A 88 3.48 -15.83 6.00
N THR A 89 3.31 -14.56 6.36
CA THR A 89 3.96 -13.43 5.67
C THR A 89 5.45 -13.38 6.00
N VAL A 90 6.28 -12.93 5.07
CA VAL A 90 7.68 -12.61 5.36
C VAL A 90 7.77 -11.44 6.34
N TRP A 91 6.93 -10.44 6.12
CA TRP A 91 6.65 -9.29 6.98
C TRP A 91 5.21 -8.83 6.72
N GLY A 92 4.61 -8.04 7.61
CA GLY A 92 3.27 -7.56 7.34
C GLY A 92 2.55 -6.96 8.54
N GLU A 93 1.32 -6.55 8.27
CA GLU A 93 0.36 -6.11 9.30
C GLU A 93 -0.23 -7.28 10.09
N GLN A 94 -0.02 -8.50 9.61
CA GLN A 94 -0.49 -9.73 10.21
C GLN A 94 0.43 -10.88 9.80
N ARG A 95 0.92 -11.67 10.78
CA ARG A 95 1.85 -12.77 10.52
C ARG A 95 1.19 -13.94 9.82
N ILE A 96 0.08 -14.42 10.34
CA ILE A 96 -0.64 -15.56 9.76
C ILE A 96 -1.89 -15.04 9.04
N ILE A 97 -1.93 -15.25 7.74
CA ILE A 97 -3.07 -14.89 6.89
C ILE A 97 -3.86 -16.15 6.55
N LYS A 98 -5.17 -16.05 6.71
CA LYS A 98 -6.12 -17.09 6.31
C LYS A 98 -6.49 -16.89 4.84
N ASP A 99 -6.20 -17.87 4.01
CA ASP A 99 -6.70 -17.94 2.64
C ASP A 99 -7.86 -18.92 2.60
N LYS A 100 -9.05 -18.41 2.88
CA LYS A 100 -10.28 -19.19 2.87
C LYS A 100 -11.28 -18.55 1.92
N HIS A 101 -11.48 -19.22 0.76
CA HIS A 101 -12.41 -18.76 -0.26
C HIS A 101 -13.01 -19.89 -1.06
N ASN A 102 -14.14 -19.62 -1.68
CA ASN A 102 -14.68 -20.45 -2.77
C ASN A 102 -14.42 -19.76 -4.10
N GLY A 103 -14.05 -20.52 -5.11
CA GLY A 103 -13.72 -20.00 -6.43
C GLY A 103 -14.41 -20.75 -7.56
N ALA A 104 -14.50 -20.09 -8.70
CA ALA A 104 -14.89 -20.74 -9.94
C ALA A 104 -14.31 -20.05 -11.17
N VAL A 105 -14.07 -20.86 -12.22
CA VAL A 105 -13.82 -20.37 -13.57
C VAL A 105 -15.07 -20.58 -14.39
N PHE A 106 -15.64 -19.49 -14.90
CA PHE A 106 -16.78 -19.47 -15.80
C PHE A 106 -16.25 -19.45 -17.23
N HIS A 107 -16.40 -20.57 -17.94
CA HIS A 107 -15.91 -20.71 -19.31
C HIS A 107 -16.93 -20.15 -20.30
N THR A 108 -16.47 -19.32 -21.22
CA THR A 108 -17.26 -18.83 -22.34
C THR A 108 -16.60 -19.13 -23.68
N ALA A 109 -17.21 -18.70 -24.78
CA ALA A 109 -16.65 -18.93 -26.10
C ALA A 109 -15.30 -18.23 -26.32
N TRP A 110 -15.08 -17.03 -25.72
CA TRP A 110 -13.95 -16.17 -26.07
C TRP A 110 -13.23 -15.53 -24.87
N LEU A 111 -13.83 -15.52 -23.69
CA LEU A 111 -13.29 -14.85 -22.51
C LEU A 111 -13.74 -15.59 -21.25
N ASP A 112 -12.85 -16.25 -20.57
CA ASP A 112 -13.19 -16.90 -19.31
C ASP A 112 -13.09 -15.90 -18.15
N VAL A 113 -13.90 -16.11 -17.11
CA VAL A 113 -13.89 -15.28 -15.89
C VAL A 113 -13.64 -16.16 -14.69
N GLU A 114 -12.56 -15.90 -13.97
CA GLU A 114 -12.30 -16.50 -12.66
C GLU A 114 -12.81 -15.58 -11.55
N VAL A 115 -13.53 -16.15 -10.58
CA VAL A 115 -14.06 -15.44 -9.40
C VAL A 115 -13.60 -16.15 -8.14
N ARG A 116 -13.11 -15.40 -7.15
CA ARG A 116 -12.84 -15.85 -5.78
C ARG A 116 -13.68 -15.04 -4.82
N VAL A 117 -14.43 -15.70 -3.94
CA VAL A 117 -15.33 -15.06 -2.97
C VAL A 117 -14.87 -15.40 -1.56
N PHE A 118 -14.53 -14.37 -0.81
CA PHE A 118 -14.11 -14.39 0.60
C PHE A 118 -15.26 -13.89 1.48
N ASP A 119 -15.13 -14.01 2.80
CA ASP A 119 -16.16 -13.52 3.74
C ASP A 119 -16.20 -11.97 3.79
N ASP A 120 -15.11 -11.30 3.42
CA ASP A 120 -14.91 -9.85 3.43
C ASP A 120 -14.82 -9.20 2.03
N GLY A 121 -15.14 -9.94 0.97
CA GLY A 121 -15.10 -9.39 -0.40
C GLY A 121 -14.93 -10.44 -1.49
N PHE A 122 -14.63 -9.97 -2.69
CA PHE A 122 -14.38 -10.83 -3.84
C PHE A 122 -13.37 -10.22 -4.80
N GLY A 123 -12.76 -11.08 -5.60
CA GLY A 123 -12.01 -10.72 -6.80
C GLY A 123 -12.54 -11.45 -8.02
N LEU A 124 -12.53 -10.77 -9.15
CA LEU A 124 -12.74 -11.39 -10.45
C LEU A 124 -11.59 -11.01 -11.40
N ARG A 125 -11.18 -11.94 -12.26
CA ARG A 125 -10.22 -11.66 -13.33
C ARG A 125 -10.60 -12.38 -14.61
N TYR A 126 -9.99 -11.95 -15.68
CA TYR A 126 -10.20 -12.53 -17.00
C TYR A 126 -9.07 -13.47 -17.38
N ILE A 127 -9.43 -14.55 -18.08
CA ILE A 127 -8.49 -15.48 -18.68
C ILE A 127 -8.73 -15.42 -20.20
N PHE A 128 -7.67 -15.13 -20.96
CA PHE A 128 -7.70 -15.01 -22.41
C PHE A 128 -7.31 -16.36 -23.04
N PRO A 129 -8.25 -17.13 -23.60
CA PRO A 129 -7.95 -18.44 -24.20
C PRO A 129 -6.94 -18.34 -25.34
N GLU A 130 -6.02 -19.31 -25.45
CA GLU A 130 -4.98 -19.36 -26.50
C GLU A 130 -5.51 -19.20 -27.93
N LYS A 131 -6.73 -19.69 -28.19
CA LYS A 131 -7.37 -19.55 -29.50
C LYS A 131 -7.62 -18.13 -29.98
N LEU A 132 -7.54 -17.12 -29.06
CA LEU A 132 -7.61 -15.70 -29.44
C LEU A 132 -6.33 -15.24 -30.15
N GLY A 133 -5.21 -15.98 -30.01
CA GLY A 133 -3.90 -15.49 -30.43
C GLY A 133 -3.50 -14.23 -29.66
N ASN A 134 -2.58 -13.45 -30.19
CA ASN A 134 -2.22 -12.16 -29.63
C ASN A 134 -3.33 -11.15 -29.93
N ILE A 135 -3.73 -10.39 -28.94
CA ILE A 135 -4.77 -9.35 -29.06
C ILE A 135 -4.27 -8.03 -28.52
N ALA A 136 -4.83 -6.94 -29.03
CA ALA A 136 -4.62 -5.57 -28.54
C ALA A 136 -5.95 -5.08 -27.97
N ILE A 137 -5.97 -4.82 -26.66
CA ILE A 137 -7.10 -4.28 -25.92
C ILE A 137 -7.10 -2.76 -26.07
N LYS A 138 -8.27 -2.21 -26.39
CA LYS A 138 -8.50 -0.76 -26.43
C LYS A 138 -9.02 -0.23 -25.10
N ASP A 139 -9.98 -0.93 -24.49
CA ASP A 139 -10.60 -0.50 -23.24
C ASP A 139 -11.23 -1.69 -22.50
N GLU A 140 -11.34 -1.57 -21.19
CA GLU A 140 -12.03 -2.54 -20.33
C GLU A 140 -13.47 -2.10 -20.09
N LEU A 141 -14.40 -3.06 -20.11
CA LEU A 141 -15.83 -2.81 -19.98
C LEU A 141 -16.39 -3.24 -18.60
N THR A 142 -15.52 -3.58 -17.67
CA THR A 142 -15.91 -3.97 -16.30
C THR A 142 -16.60 -2.82 -15.60
N GLU A 143 -17.84 -3.06 -15.17
CA GLU A 143 -18.64 -2.12 -14.39
C GLU A 143 -18.72 -2.57 -12.92
N PHE A 144 -18.92 -1.59 -12.05
CA PHE A 144 -19.29 -1.76 -10.64
C PHE A 144 -20.59 -0.99 -10.43
N ARG A 145 -21.72 -1.63 -10.75
CA ARG A 145 -23.05 -1.01 -10.72
C ARG A 145 -23.75 -1.30 -9.41
N PHE A 146 -23.65 -0.38 -8.48
CA PHE A 146 -24.36 -0.44 -7.21
C PHE A 146 -25.87 -0.31 -7.41
N THR A 147 -26.64 -0.82 -6.45
CA THR A 147 -28.11 -0.74 -6.52
C THR A 147 -28.64 0.63 -6.07
N ARG A 148 -27.85 1.38 -5.29
CA ARG A 148 -28.18 2.71 -4.75
C ARG A 148 -27.39 3.79 -5.50
N ASP A 149 -27.92 5.00 -5.52
CA ASP A 149 -27.37 6.19 -6.20
C ASP A 149 -26.95 7.32 -5.24
N ASP A 150 -26.99 7.04 -3.93
CA ASP A 150 -26.69 7.99 -2.85
C ASP A 150 -25.41 7.65 -2.07
N HIS A 151 -24.53 6.79 -2.60
CA HIS A 151 -23.21 6.50 -2.05
C HIS A 151 -22.28 7.71 -2.15
N GLN A 152 -21.36 7.82 -1.17
CA GLN A 152 -20.26 8.79 -1.20
C GLN A 152 -18.92 8.06 -1.37
N ALA A 153 -18.00 8.65 -2.11
CA ALA A 153 -16.71 8.04 -2.40
C ALA A 153 -15.55 8.96 -2.01
N TRP A 154 -14.54 8.36 -1.38
CA TRP A 154 -13.21 8.93 -1.21
C TRP A 154 -12.31 8.45 -2.35
N TRP A 155 -11.71 9.37 -3.10
CA TRP A 155 -10.94 9.05 -4.29
C TRP A 155 -9.85 10.06 -4.59
N LEU A 156 -8.76 9.60 -5.21
CA LEU A 156 -7.67 10.44 -5.73
C LEU A 156 -7.91 10.71 -7.22
N PRO A 157 -7.74 11.97 -7.69
CA PRO A 157 -7.90 12.32 -9.10
C PRO A 157 -6.72 11.78 -9.93
N GLU A 158 -7.02 11.24 -11.11
CA GLU A 158 -6.04 10.61 -12.00
C GLU A 158 -5.12 11.63 -12.70
N ASP A 159 -5.54 12.86 -12.84
CA ASP A 159 -4.79 13.93 -13.50
C ASP A 159 -3.64 14.51 -12.65
N VAL A 160 -3.44 14.01 -11.42
CA VAL A 160 -2.30 14.38 -10.57
C VAL A 160 -1.25 13.27 -10.60
N PRO A 161 -0.01 13.57 -11.03
CA PRO A 161 1.07 12.60 -11.09
C PRO A 161 1.35 11.94 -9.74
N TYR A 162 1.80 10.69 -9.77
CA TYR A 162 2.31 9.92 -8.63
C TYR A 162 1.36 9.78 -7.45
N TYR A 163 0.04 10.07 -7.66
CA TYR A 163 -0.99 10.03 -6.61
C TYR A 163 -0.80 11.11 -5.51
N GLU A 164 -0.01 12.13 -5.76
CA GLU A 164 0.39 13.15 -4.78
C GLU A 164 -0.66 14.26 -4.61
N SER A 165 -1.90 13.86 -4.41
CA SER A 165 -3.00 14.80 -4.19
C SER A 165 -3.77 14.51 -2.92
N TYR A 166 -4.64 15.47 -2.55
CA TYR A 166 -5.68 15.23 -1.54
C TYR A 166 -6.81 14.38 -2.12
N ALA A 167 -7.39 13.54 -1.29
CA ALA A 167 -8.59 12.82 -1.66
C ALA A 167 -9.79 13.77 -1.80
N ASN A 168 -10.63 13.52 -2.80
CA ASN A 168 -11.95 14.10 -2.91
C ASN A 168 -12.97 13.22 -2.18
N HIS A 169 -14.00 13.83 -1.60
CA HIS A 169 -15.15 13.13 -1.01
C HIS A 169 -16.41 13.61 -1.70
N THR A 170 -16.98 12.80 -2.61
CA THR A 170 -18.10 13.19 -3.48
C THR A 170 -19.03 12.04 -3.79
N SER A 171 -20.21 12.34 -4.35
CA SER A 171 -21.05 11.35 -5.00
C SER A 171 -20.40 10.85 -6.30
N PHE A 172 -20.79 9.66 -6.79
CA PHE A 172 -20.19 9.06 -8.00
C PHE A 172 -20.27 9.96 -9.23
N LYS A 173 -21.39 10.68 -9.43
CA LYS A 173 -21.57 11.57 -10.58
C LYS A 173 -20.57 12.74 -10.65
N ASP A 174 -19.94 13.07 -9.52
CA ASP A 174 -19.00 14.17 -9.40
C ASP A 174 -17.53 13.70 -9.53
N ILE A 175 -17.31 12.37 -9.67
CA ILE A 175 -16.00 11.79 -9.99
C ILE A 175 -15.68 12.13 -11.46
N THR A 176 -14.44 12.56 -11.72
CA THR A 176 -13.94 12.76 -13.10
C THR A 176 -13.29 11.46 -13.62
N CYS A 177 -12.12 11.15 -13.14
CA CYS A 177 -11.42 9.88 -13.29
C CYS A 177 -10.66 9.62 -12.00
N ALA A 178 -10.89 8.48 -11.38
CA ALA A 178 -10.36 8.16 -10.06
C ALA A 178 -9.26 7.10 -10.15
N HIS A 179 -8.15 7.33 -9.46
CA HIS A 179 -7.25 6.26 -9.08
C HIS A 179 -7.94 5.24 -8.16
N THR A 180 -7.44 4.02 -8.13
CA THR A 180 -7.80 3.01 -7.14
C THR A 180 -6.66 2.84 -6.12
N PRO A 181 -6.92 2.47 -4.85
CA PRO A 181 -8.24 2.15 -4.26
C PRO A 181 -9.19 3.35 -4.19
N LEU A 182 -10.45 3.11 -4.56
CA LEU A 182 -11.55 4.04 -4.34
C LEU A 182 -12.42 3.49 -3.21
N THR A 183 -12.62 4.27 -2.16
CA THR A 183 -13.35 3.83 -0.97
C THR A 183 -14.72 4.48 -0.89
N ILE A 184 -15.76 3.67 -0.61
CA ILE A 184 -17.15 4.06 -0.63
C ILE A 184 -17.74 3.97 0.78
N GLU A 185 -18.34 5.06 1.22
CA GLU A 185 -19.26 5.09 2.34
C GLU A 185 -20.66 4.78 1.81
N GLY A 186 -21.10 3.56 2.06
CA GLY A 186 -22.36 3.08 1.54
C GLY A 186 -23.54 3.70 2.25
N ALA A 187 -24.52 4.19 1.48
CA ALA A 187 -25.80 4.67 2.02
C ALA A 187 -26.63 3.55 2.68
N ASP A 188 -26.22 2.30 2.55
CA ASP A 188 -26.75 1.13 3.23
C ASP A 188 -26.04 0.85 4.59
N GLY A 189 -25.10 1.70 4.97
CA GLY A 189 -24.30 1.59 6.20
C GLY A 189 -23.09 0.66 6.11
N ARG A 190 -22.80 0.12 4.92
CA ARG A 190 -21.59 -0.66 4.65
C ARG A 190 -20.49 0.21 4.07
N PHE A 191 -19.27 -0.31 4.11
CA PHE A 191 -18.10 0.29 3.50
C PHE A 191 -17.58 -0.63 2.39
N TYR A 192 -17.16 -0.03 1.28
CA TYR A 192 -16.62 -0.77 0.16
C TYR A 192 -15.30 -0.16 -0.29
N SER A 193 -14.41 -0.99 -0.83
CA SER A 193 -13.23 -0.50 -1.54
C SER A 193 -13.07 -1.23 -2.85
N ILE A 194 -12.99 -0.48 -3.95
CA ILE A 194 -12.73 -1.00 -5.29
C ILE A 194 -11.25 -0.80 -5.58
N HIS A 195 -10.57 -1.89 -5.95
CA HIS A 195 -9.16 -1.86 -6.34
C HIS A 195 -8.85 -3.01 -7.29
N GLU A 196 -7.57 -3.22 -7.56
CA GLU A 196 -7.05 -4.35 -8.31
C GLU A 196 -5.97 -5.08 -7.52
N ALA A 197 -5.74 -6.36 -7.84
CA ALA A 197 -4.66 -7.15 -7.25
C ALA A 197 -3.88 -7.89 -8.33
N ALA A 198 -2.59 -8.14 -8.05
CA ALA A 198 -1.68 -8.82 -8.96
C ALA A 198 -1.58 -8.12 -10.33
N LEU A 199 -1.32 -6.81 -10.33
CA LEU A 199 -1.05 -6.03 -11.55
C LEU A 199 0.32 -6.43 -12.09
N LEU A 200 0.32 -7.27 -13.10
CA LEU A 200 1.50 -7.81 -13.78
C LEU A 200 1.21 -7.89 -15.28
N ASP A 201 2.10 -7.37 -16.10
CA ASP A 201 2.02 -7.34 -17.57
C ASP A 201 0.65 -6.86 -18.09
N PHE A 202 0.13 -5.82 -17.45
CA PHE A 202 -1.16 -5.23 -17.77
C PHE A 202 -1.13 -3.73 -17.44
N ALA A 203 -2.07 -2.96 -17.99
CA ALA A 203 -2.24 -1.56 -17.62
C ALA A 203 -3.07 -1.43 -16.35
N LYS A 204 -2.76 -0.43 -15.52
CA LYS A 204 -3.50 -0.10 -14.31
C LYS A 204 -4.94 0.31 -14.61
N MET A 205 -5.84 -0.06 -13.69
CA MET A 205 -7.25 0.33 -13.72
C MET A 205 -7.48 1.68 -13.03
N ASN A 206 -8.14 2.61 -13.73
CA ASN A 206 -8.82 3.76 -13.16
C ASN A 206 -10.34 3.56 -13.22
N LEU A 207 -11.10 4.42 -12.54
CA LEU A 207 -12.56 4.35 -12.48
C LEU A 207 -13.18 5.66 -12.97
N VAL A 208 -14.14 5.54 -13.89
CA VAL A 208 -14.93 6.65 -14.39
C VAL A 208 -16.43 6.42 -14.12
N PRO A 209 -17.23 7.46 -13.84
CA PRO A 209 -18.66 7.29 -13.64
C PRO A 209 -19.38 7.10 -14.99
N GLU A 210 -20.26 6.10 -15.07
CA GLU A 210 -21.25 5.95 -16.15
C GLU A 210 -22.56 6.64 -15.79
N ASP A 211 -22.95 6.54 -14.51
CA ASP A 211 -24.13 7.21 -13.94
C ASP A 211 -23.96 7.41 -12.42
N ALA A 212 -25.00 7.82 -11.71
CA ALA A 212 -24.96 8.11 -10.26
C ALA A 212 -24.67 6.89 -9.36
N LYS A 213 -24.64 5.67 -9.91
CA LYS A 213 -24.46 4.41 -9.17
C LYS A 213 -23.51 3.43 -9.85
N THR A 214 -22.99 3.77 -11.03
CA THR A 214 -22.15 2.87 -11.82
C THR A 214 -20.79 3.53 -12.03
N LEU A 215 -19.75 2.83 -11.59
CA LEU A 215 -18.36 3.11 -11.94
C LEU A 215 -17.89 2.09 -12.98
N LYS A 216 -17.16 2.53 -13.98
CA LYS A 216 -16.60 1.70 -15.04
C LYS A 216 -15.07 1.74 -14.97
N ALA A 217 -14.43 0.60 -15.15
CA ALA A 217 -13.00 0.50 -15.34
C ALA A 217 -12.57 1.18 -16.65
N THR A 218 -11.44 1.88 -16.60
CA THR A 218 -10.70 2.33 -17.77
C THR A 218 -9.22 2.09 -17.54
N LEU A 219 -8.45 1.89 -18.59
CA LEU A 219 -7.04 1.48 -18.51
C LEU A 219 -6.12 2.59 -19.02
N VAL A 220 -4.95 2.71 -18.42
CA VAL A 220 -3.91 3.66 -18.87
C VAL A 220 -3.29 3.15 -20.17
N PRO A 221 -3.43 3.86 -21.31
CA PRO A 221 -2.99 3.35 -22.60
C PRO A 221 -1.49 3.58 -22.85
N TRP A 222 -0.93 2.83 -23.77
CA TRP A 222 0.31 3.16 -24.46
C TRP A 222 0.12 4.43 -25.29
N SER A 223 1.21 5.06 -25.68
CA SER A 223 1.23 6.26 -26.52
C SER A 223 0.54 6.08 -27.89
N ASP A 224 0.37 4.84 -28.36
CA ASP A 224 -0.35 4.52 -29.61
C ASP A 224 -1.87 4.33 -29.40
N GLY A 225 -2.36 4.46 -28.17
CA GLY A 225 -3.77 4.33 -27.78
C GLY A 225 -4.22 2.89 -27.49
N THR A 226 -3.33 1.90 -27.56
CA THR A 226 -3.60 0.53 -27.10
C THR A 226 -3.51 0.48 -25.58
N ALA A 227 -4.51 -0.06 -24.89
CA ALA A 227 -4.42 -0.20 -23.44
C ALA A 227 -3.49 -1.36 -23.04
N VAL A 228 -3.66 -2.53 -23.65
CA VAL A 228 -2.86 -3.72 -23.30
C VAL A 228 -2.59 -4.56 -24.54
N TYR A 229 -1.35 -5.01 -24.67
CA TYR A 229 -0.96 -6.07 -25.59
C TYR A 229 -0.94 -7.41 -24.84
N VAL A 230 -1.88 -8.31 -25.16
CA VAL A 230 -1.93 -9.65 -24.58
C VAL A 230 -1.20 -10.63 -25.50
N SER A 231 -0.10 -11.19 -25.00
CA SER A 231 0.71 -12.19 -25.73
C SER A 231 0.94 -13.43 -24.87
N ASP A 232 1.98 -13.44 -24.05
CA ASP A 232 2.39 -14.59 -23.21
C ASP A 232 1.58 -14.64 -21.91
N THR A 233 1.42 -13.51 -21.23
CA THR A 233 0.57 -13.38 -20.05
C THR A 233 -0.89 -13.33 -20.45
N ARG A 234 -1.65 -14.36 -20.07
CA ARG A 234 -3.03 -14.55 -20.53
C ARG A 234 -4.07 -14.40 -19.43
N VAL A 235 -3.73 -13.65 -18.40
CA VAL A 235 -4.63 -13.30 -17.32
C VAL A 235 -4.57 -11.81 -17.05
N SER A 236 -5.70 -11.19 -16.76
CA SER A 236 -5.73 -9.83 -16.26
C SER A 236 -5.38 -9.78 -14.77
N PRO A 237 -5.06 -8.62 -14.21
CA PRO A 237 -5.15 -8.40 -12.78
C PRO A 237 -6.57 -8.71 -12.25
N TRP A 238 -6.68 -8.97 -10.95
CA TRP A 238 -7.96 -9.11 -10.30
C TRP A 238 -8.62 -7.75 -10.13
N ARG A 239 -9.91 -7.65 -10.45
CA ARG A 239 -10.77 -6.54 -10.06
C ARG A 239 -11.41 -6.90 -8.73
N THR A 240 -11.16 -6.10 -7.70
CA THR A 240 -11.48 -6.46 -6.32
C THR A 240 -12.51 -5.53 -5.71
N VAL A 241 -13.38 -6.08 -4.86
CA VAL A 241 -14.27 -5.30 -4.01
C VAL A 241 -14.19 -5.86 -2.59
N ILE A 242 -13.68 -5.06 -1.66
CA ILE A 242 -13.80 -5.34 -0.23
C ILE A 242 -15.18 -4.86 0.23
N VAL A 243 -15.84 -5.64 1.09
CA VAL A 243 -17.16 -5.33 1.66
C VAL A 243 -17.07 -5.45 3.17
N SER A 244 -17.38 -4.40 3.91
CA SER A 244 -17.29 -4.38 5.37
C SER A 244 -18.46 -3.66 6.03
N ASP A 245 -18.91 -4.16 7.18
CA ASP A 245 -19.95 -3.51 8.00
C ASP A 245 -19.37 -2.44 8.95
N ARG A 246 -18.06 -2.21 8.92
CA ARG A 246 -17.35 -1.18 9.70
C ARG A 246 -16.14 -0.63 8.96
N THR A 247 -15.82 0.61 9.19
CA THR A 247 -14.70 1.33 8.55
C THR A 247 -13.38 0.57 8.70
N GLY A 248 -13.04 0.15 9.92
CA GLY A 248 -11.78 -0.56 10.19
C GLY A 248 -11.64 -1.91 9.51
N GLY A 249 -12.76 -2.55 9.13
CA GLY A 249 -12.73 -3.84 8.42
C GLY A 249 -12.10 -3.75 7.02
N LEU A 250 -12.10 -2.57 6.40
CA LEU A 250 -11.39 -2.34 5.13
C LEU A 250 -9.87 -2.53 5.31
N ILE A 251 -9.29 -1.94 6.36
CA ILE A 251 -7.85 -2.04 6.66
C ILE A 251 -7.47 -3.46 7.13
N GLU A 252 -8.38 -4.15 7.82
CA GLU A 252 -8.13 -5.51 8.33
C GLU A 252 -8.28 -6.60 7.27
N SER A 253 -8.85 -6.30 6.10
CA SER A 253 -8.96 -7.24 4.98
C SER A 253 -7.57 -7.66 4.47
N ARG A 254 -7.45 -8.94 4.11
CA ARG A 254 -6.25 -9.51 3.47
C ARG A 254 -6.55 -10.08 2.08
N LEU A 255 -7.69 -9.67 1.51
CA LEU A 255 -8.16 -10.10 0.20
C LEU A 255 -7.12 -9.86 -0.89
N MET A 256 -6.54 -8.65 -0.92
CA MET A 256 -5.52 -8.28 -1.90
C MET A 256 -4.32 -9.24 -1.90
N LEU A 257 -3.80 -9.57 -0.71
CA LEU A 257 -2.66 -10.49 -0.59
C LEU A 257 -3.06 -11.90 -1.03
N ASN A 258 -4.27 -12.38 -0.66
CA ASN A 258 -4.75 -13.71 -1.03
C ASN A 258 -5.01 -13.88 -2.53
N LEU A 259 -5.14 -12.80 -3.27
CA LEU A 259 -5.30 -12.82 -4.74
C LEU A 259 -3.96 -12.80 -5.50
N ASN A 260 -2.85 -12.59 -4.81
CA ASN A 260 -1.51 -12.69 -5.38
C ASN A 260 -0.92 -14.11 -5.24
N GLU A 261 0.05 -14.43 -6.08
CA GLU A 261 0.76 -15.71 -6.02
C GLU A 261 1.65 -15.82 -4.77
N PRO A 262 1.95 -17.03 -4.31
CA PRO A 262 2.90 -17.26 -3.22
C PRO A 262 4.29 -16.67 -3.50
N CYS A 263 5.06 -16.46 -2.43
CA CYS A 263 6.43 -15.96 -2.50
C CYS A 263 7.29 -16.80 -3.45
N LYS A 264 7.99 -16.13 -4.36
CA LYS A 264 8.93 -16.75 -5.32
C LYS A 264 10.39 -16.77 -4.83
N ILE A 265 10.70 -16.08 -3.74
CA ILE A 265 12.06 -16.03 -3.17
C ILE A 265 12.22 -17.22 -2.23
N GLU A 266 13.17 -18.11 -2.52
CA GLU A 266 13.41 -19.33 -1.73
C GLU A 266 13.97 -19.02 -0.34
N ASP A 267 14.97 -18.13 -0.25
CA ASP A 267 15.55 -17.66 1.01
C ASP A 267 15.22 -16.20 1.24
N THR A 268 14.27 -15.94 2.16
CA THR A 268 13.85 -14.60 2.57
C THR A 268 14.57 -14.09 3.81
N SER A 269 15.57 -14.80 4.31
CA SER A 269 16.24 -14.49 5.59
C SER A 269 16.98 -13.15 5.61
N TRP A 270 17.31 -12.61 4.45
CA TRP A 270 17.95 -11.31 4.26
C TRP A 270 16.97 -10.13 4.27
N ILE A 271 15.68 -10.37 4.04
CA ILE A 271 14.63 -9.35 4.06
C ILE A 271 14.29 -9.03 5.52
N LYS A 272 14.59 -7.81 5.97
CA LYS A 272 14.42 -7.39 7.37
C LYS A 272 13.64 -6.09 7.45
N PRO A 273 12.42 -6.10 8.01
CA PRO A 273 11.73 -4.88 8.39
C PRO A 273 12.54 -4.05 9.37
N GLY A 274 12.42 -2.74 9.28
CA GLY A 274 13.16 -1.84 10.16
C GLY A 274 12.78 -0.38 10.03
N LYS A 275 13.46 0.44 10.80
CA LYS A 275 13.38 1.90 10.73
C LYS A 275 14.65 2.45 10.08
N TYR A 276 14.51 3.59 9.46
CA TYR A 276 15.65 4.32 8.92
C TYR A 276 15.55 5.82 9.23
N ILE A 277 16.71 6.48 9.19
CA ILE A 277 16.85 7.94 9.24
C ILE A 277 17.61 8.37 7.99
N GLY A 278 17.49 9.63 7.55
CA GLY A 278 18.15 9.98 6.31
C GLY A 278 18.53 11.45 6.13
N ILE A 279 19.55 11.64 5.29
CA ILE A 279 19.85 12.92 4.66
C ILE A 279 18.82 13.09 3.52
N TRP A 280 17.65 13.60 3.89
CA TRP A 280 16.47 13.76 3.07
C TRP A 280 15.70 15.01 3.49
N TRP A 281 15.18 15.09 4.73
CA TRP A 281 14.36 16.20 5.20
C TRP A 281 15.08 17.54 5.16
N ILE A 282 16.37 17.55 5.49
CA ILE A 282 17.22 18.75 5.40
C ILE A 282 17.41 19.24 3.97
N LEU A 283 17.27 18.37 2.97
CA LEU A 283 17.29 18.70 1.54
C LEU A 283 15.95 19.31 1.14
N HIS A 284 14.82 18.67 1.49
CA HIS A 284 13.47 19.19 1.24
C HIS A 284 13.21 20.52 1.92
N LYS A 285 13.78 20.76 3.09
CA LYS A 285 13.77 22.08 3.78
C LYS A 285 14.73 23.09 3.13
N PHE A 286 15.41 22.75 2.05
CA PHE A 286 16.42 23.59 1.35
C PHE A 286 17.54 24.09 2.25
N LEU A 287 17.89 23.38 3.31
CA LEU A 287 19.03 23.69 4.16
C LEU A 287 20.33 23.26 3.52
N TYR A 288 20.28 22.26 2.65
CA TYR A 288 21.39 21.73 1.86
C TYR A 288 20.89 21.37 0.45
N THR A 289 21.84 21.11 -0.46
CA THR A 289 21.57 20.72 -1.85
C THR A 289 21.83 19.24 -2.10
N TRP A 290 21.12 18.66 -3.09
CA TRP A 290 21.39 17.30 -3.58
C TRP A 290 22.68 17.25 -4.43
N ALA A 291 23.02 18.34 -5.11
CA ALA A 291 24.19 18.40 -5.97
C ALA A 291 25.41 18.97 -5.24
N TYR A 292 26.58 18.37 -5.47
CA TYR A 292 27.84 18.97 -5.10
C TYR A 292 28.22 20.09 -6.09
N GLU A 293 28.53 21.26 -5.56
CA GLU A 293 29.02 22.42 -6.31
C GLU A 293 30.42 22.81 -5.84
N PRO A 294 31.45 22.79 -6.69
CA PRO A 294 32.82 23.13 -6.30
C PRO A 294 32.99 24.52 -5.71
N GLU A 295 32.12 25.47 -6.10
CA GLU A 295 32.12 26.85 -5.57
C GLU A 295 31.41 26.97 -4.20
N ASN A 296 30.60 25.99 -3.82
CA ASN A 296 29.89 25.93 -2.54
C ASN A 296 29.85 24.49 -1.98
N PRO A 297 31.00 23.89 -1.68
CA PRO A 297 31.05 22.49 -1.24
C PRO A 297 30.35 22.25 0.11
N GLU A 298 30.27 23.28 0.99
CA GLU A 298 29.61 23.19 2.30
C GLU A 298 28.07 23.14 2.16
N GLY A 299 27.53 23.56 1.02
CA GLY A 299 26.11 23.49 0.69
C GLY A 299 25.62 22.09 0.40
N HIS A 300 26.50 21.14 0.08
CA HIS A 300 26.12 19.78 -0.24
C HIS A 300 25.63 18.97 0.97
N GLY A 301 24.50 18.28 0.83
CA GLY A 301 23.90 17.49 1.89
C GLY A 301 24.61 16.17 2.15
N ALA A 302 24.92 15.43 1.10
CA ALA A 302 25.48 14.09 1.16
C ALA A 302 27.00 14.11 1.34
N THR A 303 27.49 14.45 2.52
CA THR A 303 28.93 14.43 2.82
C THR A 303 29.29 13.21 3.67
N THR A 304 30.55 12.76 3.56
CA THR A 304 31.09 11.65 4.37
C THR A 304 30.90 11.90 5.87
N GLU A 305 31.23 13.10 6.36
CA GLU A 305 31.15 13.42 7.78
C GLU A 305 29.70 13.39 8.27
N ARG A 306 28.77 14.02 7.53
CA ARG A 306 27.35 14.05 7.91
C ARG A 306 26.77 12.64 7.88
N THR A 307 27.05 11.85 6.87
CA THR A 307 26.58 10.46 6.76
C THR A 307 27.06 9.61 7.95
N MET A 308 28.32 9.73 8.35
CA MET A 308 28.85 9.00 9.51
C MET A 308 28.15 9.40 10.82
N ARG A 309 27.77 10.67 11.00
CA ARG A 309 26.98 11.15 12.15
C ARG A 309 25.58 10.48 12.17
N TYR A 310 24.92 10.34 11.03
CA TYR A 310 23.63 9.64 10.92
C TYR A 310 23.77 8.15 11.20
N ILE A 311 24.85 7.52 10.76
CA ILE A 311 25.15 6.10 11.05
C ILE A 311 25.35 5.89 12.56
N ASP A 312 26.10 6.76 13.24
CA ASP A 312 26.29 6.70 14.70
C ASP A 312 24.96 6.84 15.43
N PHE A 313 24.16 7.83 15.05
CA PHE A 313 22.83 8.02 15.64
C PHE A 313 21.91 6.80 15.44
N ALA A 314 21.90 6.24 14.24
CA ALA A 314 21.10 5.05 13.92
C ALA A 314 21.51 3.84 14.78
N ALA A 315 22.83 3.59 14.89
CA ALA A 315 23.38 2.51 15.70
C ALA A 315 23.03 2.63 17.18
N ASP A 316 23.07 3.86 17.72
CA ASP A 316 22.82 4.12 19.15
C ASP A 316 21.32 4.08 19.51
N ASN A 317 20.41 4.16 18.51
CA ASN A 317 18.98 4.38 18.73
C ASN A 317 18.04 3.31 18.15
N ASN A 318 18.52 2.09 17.92
CA ASN A 318 17.71 0.98 17.36
C ASN A 318 17.04 1.37 16.03
N ILE A 319 17.77 2.09 15.18
CA ILE A 319 17.40 2.39 13.80
C ILE A 319 18.29 1.56 12.89
N GLN A 320 17.70 0.78 11.99
CA GLN A 320 18.40 -0.24 11.22
C GLN A 320 19.07 0.31 9.97
N GLY A 321 18.59 1.45 9.44
CA GLY A 321 19.07 1.98 8.17
C GLY A 321 19.34 3.48 8.16
N VAL A 322 20.19 3.89 7.21
CA VAL A 322 20.45 5.30 6.89
C VAL A 322 20.28 5.50 5.39
N LEU A 323 19.36 6.39 5.02
CA LEU A 323 19.16 6.87 3.65
C LEU A 323 20.08 8.07 3.39
N VAL A 324 20.67 8.14 2.21
CA VAL A 324 21.37 9.35 1.74
C VAL A 324 20.99 9.62 0.29
N GLU A 325 20.29 10.71 0.08
CA GLU A 325 20.04 11.25 -1.27
C GLU A 325 21.15 12.21 -1.69
N GLY A 326 21.36 12.36 -2.99
CA GLY A 326 22.38 13.27 -3.52
C GLY A 326 23.82 12.76 -3.45
N TRP A 327 24.06 11.49 -3.09
CA TRP A 327 25.39 10.93 -2.91
C TRP A 327 26.17 10.75 -4.22
N ASN A 328 25.46 10.49 -5.32
CA ASN A 328 25.98 10.04 -6.61
C ASN A 328 25.99 11.15 -7.67
N LEU A 329 26.78 10.97 -8.71
CA LEU A 329 26.83 11.92 -9.84
C LEU A 329 25.51 11.94 -10.62
N GLY A 330 25.09 13.13 -11.06
CA GLY A 330 23.92 13.33 -11.91
C GLY A 330 22.97 14.44 -11.48
N TRP A 331 23.09 14.96 -10.27
CA TRP A 331 22.18 15.98 -9.72
C TRP A 331 22.43 17.42 -10.21
N ASN A 332 23.57 17.67 -10.89
CA ASN A 332 23.94 19.01 -11.34
C ASN A 332 23.15 19.42 -12.60
N GLY A 333 22.65 20.66 -12.63
CA GLY A 333 21.98 21.24 -13.79
C GLY A 333 20.53 20.77 -13.98
N ASP A 334 20.13 20.53 -15.22
CA ASP A 334 18.79 19.99 -15.55
C ASP A 334 18.82 18.47 -15.37
N TRP A 335 18.60 18.04 -14.17
CA TRP A 335 18.70 16.63 -13.78
C TRP A 335 17.67 15.73 -14.49
N THR A 336 16.56 16.28 -15.00
CA THR A 336 15.59 15.54 -15.81
C THR A 336 16.14 15.08 -17.16
N LYS A 337 17.31 15.60 -17.56
CA LYS A 337 18.05 15.24 -18.78
C LYS A 337 19.40 14.61 -18.49
N ASN A 338 19.83 14.62 -17.23
CA ASN A 338 21.11 14.06 -16.84
C ASN A 338 21.00 12.53 -16.75
N LEU A 339 22.13 11.88 -16.99
CA LEU A 339 22.27 10.45 -16.73
C LEU A 339 22.91 10.28 -15.35
N PHE A 340 22.14 9.75 -14.40
CA PHE A 340 22.67 9.41 -13.09
C PHE A 340 23.66 8.25 -13.18
N SER A 341 24.72 8.30 -12.37
CA SER A 341 25.60 7.17 -12.12
C SER A 341 25.17 6.48 -10.83
N PHE A 342 25.07 5.17 -10.84
CA PHE A 342 24.70 4.38 -9.65
C PHE A 342 25.89 3.71 -8.98
N THR A 343 27.12 4.03 -9.44
CA THR A 343 28.38 3.49 -8.92
C THR A 343 29.44 4.55 -8.59
N GLU A 344 29.21 5.82 -9.02
CA GLU A 344 30.17 6.90 -8.82
C GLU A 344 29.59 7.99 -7.91
N ALA A 345 30.29 8.26 -6.81
CA ALA A 345 29.93 9.26 -5.82
C ALA A 345 30.51 10.66 -6.13
N TYR A 346 29.94 11.70 -5.54
CA TYR A 346 30.56 13.03 -5.50
C TYR A 346 31.87 13.01 -4.69
N PRO A 347 32.80 13.97 -4.94
CA PRO A 347 34.16 13.95 -4.35
C PRO A 347 34.22 14.01 -2.83
N ASP A 348 33.19 14.56 -2.19
CA ASP A 348 33.08 14.72 -0.73
C ASP A 348 32.30 13.56 -0.07
N TYR A 349 31.88 12.55 -0.84
CA TYR A 349 31.23 11.35 -0.37
C TYR A 349 32.13 10.12 -0.60
N ASP A 350 32.88 9.73 0.42
CA ASP A 350 33.73 8.52 0.37
C ASP A 350 32.87 7.27 0.55
N PHE A 351 32.34 6.78 -0.58
CA PHE A 351 31.44 5.61 -0.62
C PHE A 351 32.04 4.38 0.08
N ASP A 352 33.30 4.04 -0.20
CA ASP A 352 33.96 2.89 0.39
C ASP A 352 34.09 3.01 1.91
N ALA A 353 34.54 4.17 2.40
CA ALA A 353 34.67 4.42 3.83
C ALA A 353 33.31 4.37 4.55
N ILE A 354 32.27 4.95 3.96
CA ILE A 354 30.90 4.98 4.51
C ILE A 354 30.33 3.57 4.59
N MET A 355 30.39 2.77 3.51
CA MET A 355 29.82 1.42 3.49
C MET A 355 30.51 0.52 4.54
N LYS A 356 31.83 0.58 4.65
CA LYS A 356 32.60 -0.13 5.67
C LYS A 356 32.24 0.34 7.08
N TYR A 357 32.06 1.64 7.28
CA TYR A 357 31.68 2.19 8.56
C TYR A 357 30.30 1.72 8.98
N ALA A 358 29.31 1.83 8.13
CA ALA A 358 27.94 1.36 8.38
C ALA A 358 27.93 -0.14 8.72
N ALA A 359 28.60 -0.97 7.92
CA ALA A 359 28.72 -2.40 8.20
C ALA A 359 29.37 -2.68 9.57
N SER A 360 30.40 -1.91 9.96
CA SER A 360 31.07 -2.05 11.27
C SER A 360 30.17 -1.70 12.46
N LYS A 361 29.16 -0.85 12.24
CA LYS A 361 28.14 -0.46 13.23
C LYS A 361 26.88 -1.33 13.20
N GLY A 362 26.76 -2.25 12.22
CA GLY A 362 25.57 -3.06 12.01
C GLY A 362 24.39 -2.28 11.43
N VAL A 363 24.65 -1.15 10.78
CA VAL A 363 23.67 -0.29 10.12
C VAL A 363 23.67 -0.58 8.62
N GLN A 364 22.49 -0.67 8.01
CA GLN A 364 22.32 -0.77 6.58
C GLN A 364 22.34 0.62 5.93
N MET A 365 22.94 0.76 4.76
CA MET A 365 22.69 1.92 3.93
C MET A 365 21.50 1.64 3.03
N ILE A 366 20.53 2.57 2.99
CA ILE A 366 19.49 2.60 1.96
C ILE A 366 20.03 3.48 0.85
N ILE A 367 20.43 2.85 -0.24
CA ILE A 367 21.14 3.54 -1.31
C ILE A 367 20.11 4.14 -2.27
N HIS A 368 20.09 5.46 -2.39
CA HIS A 368 19.16 6.16 -3.27
C HIS A 368 19.60 6.10 -4.73
N ASN A 369 18.71 5.63 -5.59
CA ASN A 369 18.88 5.50 -7.01
C ASN A 369 17.79 6.30 -7.74
N GLU A 370 17.97 7.64 -7.83
CA GLU A 370 17.12 8.48 -8.67
C GLU A 370 17.40 8.20 -10.15
N THR A 371 16.38 7.82 -10.90
CA THR A 371 16.50 7.53 -12.33
C THR A 371 16.09 8.69 -13.23
N ALA A 372 15.39 9.69 -12.69
CA ALA A 372 14.68 10.73 -13.46
C ALA A 372 13.74 10.10 -14.53
N ALA A 373 13.11 8.99 -14.19
CA ALA A 373 12.30 8.15 -15.09
C ALA A 373 13.05 7.63 -16.34
N ASN A 374 14.39 7.67 -16.34
CA ASN A 374 15.21 7.09 -17.38
C ASN A 374 15.62 5.65 -17.01
N THR A 375 14.67 4.74 -17.15
CA THR A 375 14.88 3.34 -16.79
C THR A 375 15.87 2.65 -17.73
N ASP A 376 16.00 3.08 -18.99
CA ASP A 376 17.00 2.55 -19.93
C ASP A 376 18.43 2.81 -19.41
N ASN A 377 18.72 4.00 -18.84
CA ASN A 377 19.99 4.31 -18.18
C ASN A 377 20.20 3.46 -16.91
N TYR A 378 19.13 3.25 -16.14
CA TYR A 378 19.19 2.45 -14.93
C TYR A 378 19.50 0.99 -15.24
N PHE A 379 18.80 0.37 -16.18
CA PHE A 379 19.05 -1.02 -16.60
C PHE A 379 20.43 -1.24 -17.22
N ALA A 380 21.01 -0.21 -17.81
CA ALA A 380 22.39 -0.29 -18.31
C ALA A 380 23.44 -0.42 -17.19
N GLN A 381 23.09 -0.09 -15.94
CA GLN A 381 24.00 -0.03 -14.78
C GLN A 381 23.57 -0.91 -13.60
N ILE A 382 22.32 -1.41 -13.58
CA ILE A 382 21.70 -2.02 -12.42
C ILE A 382 22.48 -3.25 -11.89
N ASP A 383 23.01 -4.08 -12.78
CA ASP A 383 23.80 -5.25 -12.39
C ASP A 383 25.12 -4.85 -11.69
N ASP A 384 25.83 -3.86 -12.22
CA ASP A 384 27.07 -3.36 -11.63
C ASP A 384 26.80 -2.65 -10.28
N ALA A 385 25.74 -1.87 -10.22
CA ALA A 385 25.32 -1.15 -9.00
C ALA A 385 24.92 -2.14 -7.89
N TYR A 386 24.06 -3.08 -8.19
CA TYR A 386 23.59 -4.04 -7.19
C TYR A 386 24.70 -4.99 -6.73
N ALA A 387 25.58 -5.43 -7.63
CA ALA A 387 26.76 -6.20 -7.27
C ALA A 387 27.69 -5.39 -6.34
N LEU A 388 27.88 -4.09 -6.62
CA LEU A 388 28.66 -3.20 -5.77
C LEU A 388 28.04 -3.10 -4.36
N TYR A 389 26.74 -2.83 -4.24
CA TYR A 389 26.06 -2.69 -2.94
C TYR A 389 26.11 -4.00 -2.15
N GLN A 390 25.80 -5.13 -2.80
CA GLN A 390 25.86 -6.45 -2.19
C GLN A 390 27.28 -6.80 -1.68
N SER A 391 28.34 -6.34 -2.38
CA SER A 391 29.74 -6.59 -1.97
C SER A 391 30.08 -6.00 -0.60
N TYR A 392 29.31 -4.99 -0.14
CA TYR A 392 29.43 -4.39 1.19
C TYR A 392 28.39 -4.96 2.19
N GLY A 393 27.52 -5.90 1.77
CA GLY A 393 26.43 -6.43 2.59
C GLY A 393 25.27 -5.47 2.78
N MET A 394 25.06 -4.55 1.83
CA MET A 394 23.93 -3.62 1.81
C MET A 394 22.78 -4.24 1.02
N HIS A 395 21.57 -4.21 1.61
CA HIS A 395 20.40 -4.93 1.12
C HIS A 395 19.20 -4.01 0.82
N TYR A 396 19.37 -2.68 0.77
CA TYR A 396 18.27 -1.75 0.58
C TYR A 396 18.60 -0.69 -0.46
N VAL A 397 17.66 -0.47 -1.36
CA VAL A 397 17.68 0.60 -2.36
C VAL A 397 16.36 1.34 -2.30
N LYS A 398 16.42 2.68 -2.29
CA LYS A 398 15.30 3.54 -2.61
C LYS A 398 15.43 3.96 -4.07
N THR A 399 14.43 3.66 -4.89
CA THR A 399 14.38 4.15 -6.28
C THR A 399 13.57 5.43 -6.37
N GLY A 400 13.92 6.31 -7.31
CA GLY A 400 13.12 7.47 -7.70
C GLY A 400 12.93 7.48 -9.22
N ASN A 401 11.75 7.90 -9.67
CA ASN A 401 11.39 7.90 -11.08
C ASN A 401 10.66 9.20 -11.48
N VAL A 402 11.14 10.35 -11.00
CA VAL A 402 10.50 11.66 -11.21
C VAL A 402 10.55 12.03 -12.69
N ASN A 403 9.43 12.03 -13.34
CA ASN A 403 9.07 12.59 -14.65
C ASN A 403 7.71 12.01 -15.07
N GLU A 404 6.98 12.70 -15.96
CA GLU A 404 5.65 12.25 -16.40
C GLU A 404 5.70 10.93 -17.19
N LEU A 405 6.77 10.68 -17.94
CA LEU A 405 6.89 9.51 -18.80
C LEU A 405 8.19 8.76 -18.53
N LEU A 406 8.11 7.45 -18.33
CA LEU A 406 9.26 6.57 -18.32
C LEU A 406 9.94 6.56 -19.69
N ASP A 407 11.26 6.76 -19.71
CA ASP A 407 12.12 6.84 -20.89
C ASP A 407 11.65 7.90 -21.91
N GLY A 408 10.85 8.88 -21.45
CA GLY A 408 10.23 9.89 -22.30
C GLY A 408 9.24 9.31 -23.31
N LYS A 409 8.67 8.13 -23.06
CA LYS A 409 7.84 7.37 -24.00
C LYS A 409 6.46 7.05 -23.46
N GLU A 410 6.37 6.42 -22.28
CA GLU A 410 5.15 5.79 -21.81
C GLU A 410 4.84 6.15 -20.35
N ALA A 411 3.56 6.13 -19.98
CA ALA A 411 3.10 6.41 -18.63
C ALA A 411 3.58 5.34 -17.63
N HIS A 412 3.81 5.73 -16.37
CA HIS A 412 4.19 4.83 -15.27
C HIS A 412 3.15 3.74 -15.05
N ASP A 413 1.87 4.09 -15.12
CA ASP A 413 0.72 3.22 -14.86
C ASP A 413 0.26 2.42 -16.09
N GLY A 414 0.85 2.63 -17.27
CA GLY A 414 0.64 1.82 -18.46
C GLY A 414 1.34 0.46 -18.36
N GLN A 415 0.99 -0.47 -19.25
CA GLN A 415 1.61 -1.81 -19.27
C GLN A 415 3.14 -1.75 -19.35
N TYR A 416 3.71 -0.78 -20.09
CA TYR A 416 5.16 -0.58 -20.17
C TYR A 416 5.75 -0.24 -18.81
N GLY A 417 5.18 0.75 -18.13
CA GLY A 417 5.68 1.21 -16.83
C GLY A 417 5.57 0.11 -15.76
N VAL A 418 4.41 -0.55 -15.68
CA VAL A 418 4.20 -1.68 -14.78
C VAL A 418 5.27 -2.76 -14.97
N ASN A 419 5.60 -3.12 -16.23
CA ASN A 419 6.61 -4.13 -16.52
C ASN A 419 8.01 -3.67 -16.14
N ARG A 420 8.37 -2.41 -16.46
CA ARG A 420 9.71 -1.87 -16.15
C ARG A 420 9.96 -1.77 -14.64
N LEU A 421 8.99 -1.26 -13.88
CA LEU A 421 9.09 -1.16 -12.42
C LEU A 421 9.13 -2.54 -11.76
N HIS A 422 8.32 -3.47 -12.25
CA HIS A 422 8.34 -4.84 -11.75
C HIS A 422 9.67 -5.58 -12.04
N GLU A 423 10.26 -5.36 -13.21
CA GLU A 423 11.57 -5.93 -13.59
C GLU A 423 12.69 -5.45 -12.66
N ILE A 424 12.62 -4.20 -12.14
CA ILE A 424 13.55 -3.70 -11.11
C ILE A 424 13.44 -4.53 -9.83
N VAL A 425 12.23 -4.84 -9.39
CA VAL A 425 11.98 -5.63 -8.18
C VAL A 425 12.49 -7.06 -8.33
N GLU A 426 12.24 -7.69 -9.49
CA GLU A 426 12.74 -9.05 -9.78
C GLU A 426 14.28 -9.07 -9.84
N LYS A 427 14.88 -8.10 -10.51
CA LYS A 427 16.34 -7.94 -10.58
C LYS A 427 16.96 -7.72 -9.20
N ALA A 428 16.34 -6.88 -8.36
CA ALA A 428 16.78 -6.63 -6.99
C ALA A 428 16.79 -7.91 -6.13
N ALA A 429 15.79 -8.79 -6.33
CA ALA A 429 15.74 -10.06 -5.62
C ALA A 429 16.93 -10.98 -5.95
N GLU A 430 17.42 -10.96 -7.20
CA GLU A 430 18.62 -11.73 -7.61
C GLU A 430 19.88 -11.33 -6.81
N TYR A 431 19.96 -10.05 -6.40
CA TYR A 431 21.06 -9.48 -5.61
C TYR A 431 20.75 -9.37 -4.12
N GLN A 432 19.63 -9.93 -3.65
CA GLN A 432 19.18 -9.84 -2.25
C GLN A 432 19.00 -8.38 -1.80
N ILE A 433 18.33 -7.56 -2.62
CA ILE A 433 18.06 -6.15 -2.37
C ILE A 433 16.56 -5.93 -2.18
N CYS A 434 16.22 -5.25 -1.09
CA CYS A 434 14.88 -4.72 -0.80
C CYS A 434 14.71 -3.37 -1.49
N ILE A 435 13.51 -3.13 -2.00
CA ILE A 435 13.14 -1.91 -2.71
C ILE A 435 12.15 -1.09 -1.87
N ASP A 436 12.43 0.20 -1.77
CA ASP A 436 11.52 1.29 -1.46
C ASP A 436 11.31 2.08 -2.75
N GLU A 437 10.09 2.06 -3.29
CA GLU A 437 9.82 2.57 -4.64
C GLU A 437 9.10 3.93 -4.57
N HIS A 438 9.73 4.98 -5.10
CA HIS A 438 9.14 6.30 -5.25
C HIS A 438 8.71 6.56 -6.70
N GLU A 439 7.68 7.39 -6.87
CA GLU A 439 6.89 7.56 -8.11
C GLU A 439 6.45 6.21 -8.72
N PRO A 440 5.96 5.28 -7.90
CA PRO A 440 5.63 3.93 -8.34
C PRO A 440 4.30 3.90 -9.09
N CYS A 441 4.01 2.77 -9.71
CA CYS A 441 2.63 2.36 -9.94
C CYS A 441 1.98 1.99 -8.60
N ILE A 442 0.66 2.22 -8.45
CA ILE A 442 -0.06 1.87 -7.22
C ILE A 442 0.17 0.41 -6.83
N PRO A 443 0.52 0.08 -5.58
CA PRO A 443 0.72 -1.30 -5.15
C PRO A 443 -0.56 -2.13 -5.24
N THR A 444 -0.41 -3.40 -5.60
CA THR A 444 -1.53 -4.34 -5.81
C THR A 444 -1.32 -5.68 -5.10
N GLY A 445 -0.58 -5.67 -3.98
CA GLY A 445 -0.30 -6.86 -3.18
C GLY A 445 0.81 -7.75 -3.73
N VAL A 446 1.53 -7.32 -4.77
CA VAL A 446 2.66 -8.05 -5.38
C VAL A 446 3.76 -8.36 -4.36
N CYS A 447 3.84 -7.61 -3.27
CA CYS A 447 4.75 -7.87 -2.15
C CYS A 447 4.55 -9.26 -1.48
N ARG A 448 3.42 -9.95 -1.67
CA ARG A 448 3.28 -11.36 -1.29
C ARG A 448 4.19 -12.25 -2.13
N THR A 449 4.27 -12.00 -3.43
CA THR A 449 5.08 -12.78 -4.39
C THR A 449 6.54 -12.37 -4.33
N TRP A 450 6.79 -11.07 -4.19
CA TRP A 450 8.10 -10.46 -4.13
C TRP A 450 8.24 -9.60 -2.86
N PRO A 451 8.49 -10.23 -1.69
CA PRO A 451 8.56 -9.53 -0.42
C PRO A 451 9.77 -8.59 -0.26
N ASN A 452 10.67 -8.57 -1.22
CA ASN A 452 11.72 -7.56 -1.33
C ASN A 452 11.18 -6.21 -1.83
N LEU A 453 10.00 -6.12 -2.44
CA LEU A 453 9.24 -4.87 -2.59
C LEU A 453 8.61 -4.54 -1.23
N MET A 454 9.33 -3.77 -0.42
CA MET A 454 8.91 -3.55 0.97
C MET A 454 7.90 -2.44 1.10
N THR A 455 8.15 -1.32 0.47
CA THR A 455 7.30 -0.13 0.58
C THR A 455 7.40 0.70 -0.69
N GLY A 456 6.54 1.69 -0.80
CA GLY A 456 6.59 2.66 -1.88
C GLY A 456 5.71 3.85 -1.56
N GLU A 457 5.95 4.94 -2.22
CA GLU A 457 5.22 6.19 -2.01
C GLU A 457 3.78 6.12 -2.56
N ALA A 458 3.53 6.49 -3.79
CA ALA A 458 2.22 6.60 -4.42
C ALA A 458 1.21 7.38 -3.56
N ILE A 459 1.65 8.46 -2.94
CA ILE A 459 0.87 9.28 -2.01
C ILE A 459 1.50 10.66 -1.88
N ARG A 460 0.68 11.68 -1.61
CA ARG A 460 1.17 12.96 -1.12
C ARG A 460 1.79 12.78 0.25
N GLY A 461 3.12 12.61 0.30
CA GLY A 461 3.92 12.35 1.49
C GLY A 461 4.20 13.59 2.33
N GLN A 462 5.01 13.42 3.40
CA GLN A 462 5.33 14.52 4.30
C GLN A 462 6.30 15.54 3.71
N GLU A 463 6.98 15.25 2.61
CA GLU A 463 7.85 16.20 1.91
C GLU A 463 7.14 17.50 1.50
N HIS A 464 5.85 17.41 1.14
CA HIS A 464 5.01 18.56 0.82
C HIS A 464 4.87 19.57 1.97
N ASP A 465 5.15 19.14 3.20
CA ASP A 465 5.20 20.02 4.37
C ASP A 465 6.41 20.97 4.35
N ALA A 466 7.41 20.70 3.51
CA ALA A 466 8.62 21.50 3.45
C ALA A 466 8.53 22.67 2.45
N TRP A 467 7.75 22.51 1.34
CA TRP A 467 7.83 23.43 0.21
C TRP A 467 6.51 23.75 -0.49
N GLU A 468 5.42 23.11 -0.13
CA GLU A 468 4.14 23.32 -0.81
C GLU A 468 3.57 24.72 -0.54
N VAL A 469 3.04 25.35 -1.59
CA VAL A 469 2.58 26.75 -1.56
C VAL A 469 1.40 27.00 -0.60
N ASP A 470 0.61 25.98 -0.28
CA ASP A 470 -0.49 26.05 0.68
C ASP A 470 -0.06 25.86 2.14
N GLY A 471 1.25 25.71 2.37
CA GLY A 471 1.87 25.65 3.70
C GLY A 471 1.97 24.26 4.31
N GLY A 472 1.82 23.20 3.51
CA GLY A 472 1.96 21.79 3.91
C GLY A 472 0.64 21.02 3.96
N ASN A 473 0.73 19.73 4.30
CA ASN A 473 -0.42 18.82 4.30
C ASN A 473 -1.52 19.28 5.26
N LYS A 474 -2.78 19.12 4.82
CA LYS A 474 -3.94 19.35 5.68
C LYS A 474 -4.00 18.30 6.78
N PRO A 475 -4.44 18.66 8.01
CA PRO A 475 -4.53 17.70 9.11
C PRO A 475 -5.41 16.48 8.87
N GLU A 476 -6.49 16.61 8.07
CA GLU A 476 -7.37 15.50 7.70
C GLU A 476 -6.68 14.46 6.81
N HIS A 477 -5.63 14.84 6.07
CA HIS A 477 -5.00 13.96 5.09
C HIS A 477 -4.55 12.63 5.71
N GLN A 478 -3.87 12.66 6.87
CA GLN A 478 -3.40 11.45 7.54
C GLN A 478 -4.52 10.56 8.08
N THR A 479 -5.74 11.09 8.27
CA THR A 479 -6.91 10.30 8.69
C THR A 479 -7.67 9.69 7.51
N VAL A 480 -7.41 10.16 6.28
CA VAL A 480 -7.96 9.62 5.03
C VAL A 480 -7.03 8.55 4.42
N VAL A 481 -5.72 8.82 4.39
CA VAL A 481 -4.71 7.96 3.76
C VAL A 481 -4.84 6.47 4.09
N PRO A 482 -5.10 6.03 5.35
CA PRO A 482 -5.25 4.62 5.68
C PRO A 482 -6.41 3.93 4.94
N PHE A 483 -7.43 4.66 4.54
CA PHE A 483 -8.67 4.16 3.92
C PHE A 483 -8.72 4.28 2.40
N ILE A 484 -7.71 4.89 1.78
CA ILE A 484 -7.52 4.96 0.32
C ILE A 484 -6.21 4.26 -0.04
N ARG A 485 -5.12 5.01 -0.25
CA ARG A 485 -3.81 4.45 -0.59
C ARG A 485 -3.36 3.32 0.35
N GLY A 486 -3.71 3.43 1.63
CA GLY A 486 -3.37 2.44 2.64
C GLY A 486 -3.94 1.05 2.39
N LEU A 487 -5.05 0.94 1.68
CA LEU A 487 -5.65 -0.35 1.32
C LEU A 487 -4.88 -1.06 0.19
N ALA A 488 -4.05 -0.34 -0.55
CA ALA A 488 -3.19 -0.90 -1.59
C ALA A 488 -1.95 -1.63 -1.00
N GLY A 489 -1.52 -1.27 0.21
CA GLY A 489 -0.36 -1.89 0.85
C GLY A 489 0.54 -0.89 1.58
N PRO A 490 1.79 -1.30 1.92
CA PRO A 490 2.77 -0.45 2.60
C PRO A 490 3.02 0.87 1.89
N ARG A 491 3.34 1.92 2.67
CA ARG A 491 3.57 3.26 2.14
C ARG A 491 4.68 4.00 2.87
N ASP A 492 5.60 4.55 2.09
CA ASP A 492 6.65 5.44 2.60
C ASP A 492 6.11 6.87 2.69
N TYR A 493 5.47 7.20 3.82
CA TYR A 493 4.88 8.53 4.09
C TYR A 493 5.91 9.51 4.65
N THR A 494 7.03 9.02 5.18
CA THR A 494 8.19 9.80 5.68
C THR A 494 7.92 10.69 6.90
N PHE A 495 7.12 10.23 7.86
CA PHE A 495 6.82 10.95 9.11
C PHE A 495 7.97 10.92 10.12
N GLY A 496 7.81 11.61 11.26
CA GLY A 496 8.76 11.65 12.38
C GLY A 496 9.31 13.03 12.70
N THR A 497 8.71 14.11 12.20
CA THR A 497 9.15 15.49 12.43
C THR A 497 8.99 15.90 13.90
N PHE A 498 10.08 16.37 14.51
CA PHE A 498 10.12 16.97 15.85
C PHE A 498 10.53 18.44 15.80
N ASP A 499 11.30 18.84 14.79
CA ASP A 499 11.60 20.26 14.52
C ASP A 499 10.64 20.81 13.45
N PHE A 500 9.60 21.49 13.90
CA PHE A 500 8.58 22.12 13.06
C PHE A 500 9.04 23.42 12.39
N SER A 501 10.28 23.86 12.63
CA SER A 501 10.83 25.04 11.98
C SER A 501 11.24 24.75 10.53
N ASN A 502 10.99 25.73 9.65
CA ASN A 502 11.47 25.70 8.27
C ASN A 502 12.04 27.07 7.90
N PRO A 503 13.32 27.33 8.18
CA PRO A 503 13.93 28.65 7.97
C PRO A 503 13.95 29.12 6.53
N ALA A 504 14.08 28.20 5.56
CA ALA A 504 14.09 28.55 4.13
C ALA A 504 12.69 28.85 3.60
N ASN A 505 11.66 28.25 4.20
CA ASN A 505 10.26 28.36 3.76
C ASN A 505 9.30 28.50 4.96
N PRO A 506 9.32 29.65 5.69
CA PRO A 506 8.65 29.76 6.99
C PRO A 506 7.12 29.61 6.97
N GLN A 507 6.47 29.69 5.78
CA GLN A 507 5.04 29.42 5.63
C GLN A 507 4.70 27.92 5.55
N CYS A 508 5.71 27.06 5.31
CA CYS A 508 5.56 25.63 5.18
C CYS A 508 5.98 24.94 6.46
N ARG A 509 5.15 24.02 6.93
CA ARG A 509 5.47 23.22 8.10
C ARG A 509 4.61 21.95 8.17
N THR A 510 5.09 20.98 8.89
CA THR A 510 4.29 19.83 9.31
C THR A 510 3.17 20.29 10.25
N ARG A 511 1.91 20.06 9.85
CA ARG A 511 0.71 20.52 10.58
C ARG A 511 0.18 19.43 11.52
N THR A 512 1.03 18.94 12.41
CA THR A 512 0.71 17.92 13.41
C THR A 512 1.33 18.31 14.76
N THR A 513 0.97 17.57 15.82
CA THR A 513 1.75 17.56 17.07
C THR A 513 2.79 16.44 17.04
N ILE A 514 3.79 16.47 17.94
CA ILE A 514 4.72 15.33 18.14
C ILE A 514 3.94 14.06 18.47
N ALA A 515 2.91 14.13 19.31
CA ALA A 515 2.14 12.95 19.70
C ALA A 515 1.43 12.31 18.49
N LYS A 516 0.95 13.10 17.51
CA LYS A 516 0.44 12.57 16.23
C LYS A 516 1.55 11.93 15.40
N GLN A 517 2.71 12.56 15.27
CA GLN A 517 3.88 12.00 14.56
C GLN A 517 4.28 10.63 15.14
N LEU A 518 4.23 10.45 16.46
CA LEU A 518 4.46 9.15 17.10
C LEU A 518 3.35 8.14 16.76
N ALA A 519 2.09 8.55 16.80
CA ALA A 519 0.94 7.68 16.55
C ALA A 519 0.90 7.18 15.08
N GLU A 520 1.41 7.97 14.14
CA GLU A 520 1.51 7.62 12.72
C GLU A 520 2.35 6.36 12.49
N TYR A 521 3.37 6.05 13.32
CA TYR A 521 4.13 4.79 13.26
C TYR A 521 3.26 3.54 13.45
N VAL A 522 2.10 3.69 14.09
CA VAL A 522 1.15 2.59 14.30
C VAL A 522 0.02 2.65 13.27
N VAL A 523 -0.47 3.85 12.94
CA VAL A 523 -1.61 4.05 12.04
C VAL A 523 -1.22 3.84 10.58
N ILE A 524 -0.13 4.44 10.13
CA ILE A 524 0.35 4.39 8.74
C ILE A 524 1.38 3.25 8.65
N TYR A 525 1.01 2.17 7.96
CA TYR A 525 1.84 0.98 7.89
C TYR A 525 2.91 1.06 6.80
N SER A 526 4.13 0.73 7.20
CA SER A 526 5.24 0.33 6.33
C SER A 526 6.15 -0.63 7.09
N PRO A 527 6.71 -1.68 6.47
CA PRO A 527 7.76 -2.49 7.08
C PRO A 527 9.13 -1.78 7.12
N LEU A 528 9.28 -0.70 6.36
CA LEU A 528 10.44 0.17 6.35
C LEU A 528 9.96 1.60 6.63
N GLN A 529 10.17 2.09 7.87
CA GLN A 529 9.60 3.37 8.33
C GLN A 529 10.69 4.41 8.62
N MET A 530 10.50 5.62 8.11
CA MET A 530 11.43 6.72 8.31
C MET A 530 11.25 7.40 9.68
N ALA A 531 12.37 7.84 10.27
CA ALA A 531 12.45 8.93 11.23
C ALA A 531 13.07 10.12 10.46
N ASN A 532 12.24 11.04 9.97
CA ASN A 532 12.64 11.94 8.89
C ASN A 532 13.55 13.10 9.30
N ASP A 533 13.59 13.46 10.58
CA ASP A 533 14.28 14.66 11.04
C ASP A 533 15.79 14.47 11.23
N ASP A 534 16.52 15.58 11.37
CA ASP A 534 17.93 15.53 11.72
C ASP A 534 18.13 14.92 13.12
N PRO A 535 19.18 14.13 13.36
CA PRO A 535 19.50 13.58 14.68
C PRO A 535 19.37 14.58 15.83
N ALA A 536 19.76 15.84 15.61
CA ALA A 536 19.70 16.88 16.65
C ALA A 536 18.27 17.20 17.12
N ALA A 537 17.25 16.98 16.30
CA ALA A 537 15.85 17.19 16.67
C ALA A 537 15.35 16.16 17.69
N TYR A 538 15.97 14.99 17.74
CA TYR A 538 15.60 13.89 18.63
C TYR A 538 16.40 13.84 19.92
N GLU A 539 17.60 14.43 19.94
CA GLU A 539 18.51 14.37 21.09
C GLU A 539 17.90 14.95 22.36
N GLY A 540 17.81 14.11 23.41
CA GLY A 540 17.28 14.51 24.71
C GLY A 540 15.75 14.63 24.79
N VAL A 541 15.01 14.33 23.73
CA VAL A 541 13.55 14.39 23.69
C VAL A 541 12.96 13.05 24.11
N LYS A 542 12.25 13.01 25.25
CA LYS A 542 11.65 11.77 25.80
C LYS A 542 10.68 11.07 24.82
N ALA A 543 9.98 11.83 24.00
CA ALA A 543 9.05 11.30 23.02
C ALA A 543 9.73 10.39 21.98
N PHE A 544 11.01 10.59 21.68
CA PHE A 544 11.78 9.76 20.76
C PHE A 544 11.95 8.30 21.25
N ASP A 545 11.80 8.03 22.53
CA ASP A 545 11.81 6.65 23.05
C ASP A 545 10.74 5.79 22.37
N PHE A 546 9.58 6.37 22.01
CA PHE A 546 8.55 5.63 21.28
C PHE A 546 9.02 5.20 19.88
N ILE A 547 9.65 6.13 19.12
CA ILE A 547 10.22 5.80 17.79
C ILE A 547 11.28 4.70 17.91
N ARG A 548 12.14 4.79 18.94
CA ARG A 548 13.16 3.76 19.18
C ARG A 548 12.56 2.38 19.45
N ASP A 549 11.42 2.32 20.17
CA ASP A 549 10.84 1.09 20.69
C ASP A 549 9.78 0.48 19.75
N VAL A 550 9.08 1.26 18.92
CA VAL A 550 8.02 0.76 18.04
C VAL A 550 8.60 -0.15 16.95
N PRO A 551 8.04 -1.35 16.74
CA PRO A 551 8.43 -2.22 15.63
C PRO A 551 7.74 -1.82 14.32
N THR A 552 8.18 -2.41 13.23
CA THR A 552 7.61 -2.20 11.88
C THR A 552 7.01 -3.46 11.27
N ASP A 553 6.96 -4.56 12.04
CA ASP A 553 6.41 -5.84 11.62
C ASP A 553 5.49 -6.41 12.72
N TRP A 554 4.32 -6.94 12.32
CA TRP A 554 3.22 -7.14 13.23
C TRP A 554 2.66 -8.57 13.23
N GLU A 555 2.34 -9.05 14.43
CA GLU A 555 1.61 -10.31 14.63
C GLU A 555 0.16 -10.18 14.16
N GLN A 556 -0.48 -9.05 14.51
CA GLN A 556 -1.83 -8.71 14.13
C GLN A 556 -2.13 -7.21 14.26
N THR A 557 -3.09 -6.75 13.46
CA THR A 557 -3.60 -5.38 13.46
C THR A 557 -5.09 -5.38 13.81
N LYS A 558 -5.53 -4.38 14.57
CA LYS A 558 -6.94 -4.10 14.88
C LYS A 558 -7.20 -2.60 14.77
N VAL A 559 -8.17 -2.22 14.00
CA VAL A 559 -8.71 -0.87 13.99
C VAL A 559 -9.86 -0.83 14.98
N LEU A 560 -9.64 -0.15 16.10
CA LEU A 560 -10.55 -0.15 17.24
C LEU A 560 -11.74 0.77 17.03
N ASP A 561 -11.50 1.92 16.41
CA ASP A 561 -12.50 2.91 16.05
C ASP A 561 -11.98 3.82 14.94
N ALA A 562 -12.85 4.27 14.02
CA ALA A 562 -12.46 5.18 12.96
C ALA A 562 -13.67 5.82 12.26
N VAL A 563 -13.49 7.07 11.87
CA VAL A 563 -14.32 7.80 10.89
C VAL A 563 -13.38 8.39 9.85
N ILE A 564 -13.59 8.07 8.58
CA ILE A 564 -12.71 8.52 7.49
C ILE A 564 -12.71 10.05 7.43
N GLY A 565 -11.52 10.64 7.39
CA GLY A 565 -11.33 12.09 7.40
C GLY A 565 -11.33 12.73 8.77
N ASP A 566 -11.89 12.06 9.79
CA ASP A 566 -12.02 12.59 11.15
C ASP A 566 -10.94 12.07 12.09
N TYR A 567 -10.92 10.75 12.33
CA TYR A 567 -9.97 10.12 13.24
C TYR A 567 -9.82 8.61 12.99
N ILE A 568 -8.74 8.05 13.53
CA ILE A 568 -8.51 6.60 13.55
C ILE A 568 -7.75 6.18 14.80
N VAL A 569 -8.15 5.04 15.38
CA VAL A 569 -7.48 4.37 16.49
C VAL A 569 -7.10 2.96 16.06
N THR A 570 -5.81 2.69 15.96
CA THR A 570 -5.25 1.40 15.55
C THR A 570 -4.41 0.81 16.67
N ALA A 571 -4.57 -0.50 16.92
CA ALA A 571 -3.73 -1.27 17.82
C ALA A 571 -3.05 -2.41 17.06
N ARG A 572 -1.73 -2.58 17.26
CA ARG A 572 -0.92 -3.60 16.60
C ARG A 572 -0.10 -4.37 17.63
N GLN A 573 -0.01 -5.69 17.48
CA GLN A 573 0.85 -6.53 18.31
C GLN A 573 2.17 -6.76 17.61
N GLU A 574 3.28 -6.60 18.33
CA GLU A 574 4.63 -6.90 17.86
C GLU A 574 4.75 -8.35 17.38
N ARG A 575 5.32 -8.57 16.21
CA ARG A 575 5.52 -9.90 15.64
C ARG A 575 6.44 -10.76 16.52
N GLY A 576 5.95 -11.92 16.91
CA GLY A 576 6.69 -12.84 17.79
C GLY A 576 6.85 -12.35 19.23
N GLY A 577 6.35 -11.15 19.56
CA GLY A 577 6.36 -10.53 20.86
C GLY A 577 5.00 -10.56 21.56
N SER A 578 4.97 -10.00 22.77
CA SER A 578 3.71 -9.83 23.51
C SER A 578 3.23 -8.38 23.54
N ASP A 579 4.11 -7.44 23.28
CA ASP A 579 3.81 -6.02 23.41
C ASP A 579 2.81 -5.57 22.34
N TRP A 580 1.96 -4.63 22.75
CA TRP A 580 1.03 -3.96 21.85
C TRP A 580 1.38 -2.49 21.72
N PHE A 581 1.11 -1.95 20.56
CA PHE A 581 1.28 -0.53 20.27
C PHE A 581 -0.05 0.01 19.77
N LEU A 582 -0.45 1.18 20.28
CA LEU A 582 -1.66 1.88 19.87
C LEU A 582 -1.29 3.26 19.35
N GLY A 583 -1.83 3.62 18.20
CA GLY A 583 -1.81 4.97 17.65
C GLY A 583 -3.25 5.48 17.50
N ALA A 584 -3.49 6.68 17.98
CA ALA A 584 -4.72 7.43 17.76
C ALA A 584 -4.36 8.80 17.20
N ILE A 585 -4.98 9.17 16.07
CA ILE A 585 -4.79 10.47 15.39
C ILE A 585 -6.12 11.11 15.06
N THR A 586 -6.15 12.45 14.99
CA THR A 586 -7.33 13.24 14.59
C THR A 586 -6.98 14.27 13.51
N ASP A 587 -8.02 14.76 12.85
CA ASP A 587 -7.98 15.89 11.91
C ASP A 587 -7.68 17.23 12.61
N GLU A 588 -8.05 18.36 12.04
CA GLU A 588 -7.90 19.71 12.63
C GLU A 588 -8.77 19.93 13.87
N ASN A 589 -9.69 19.02 14.20
CA ASN A 589 -10.56 19.13 15.35
C ASN A 589 -10.02 18.33 16.54
N ALA A 590 -9.98 18.94 17.72
CA ALA A 590 -9.66 18.24 18.96
C ALA A 590 -10.78 17.23 19.31
N ARG A 591 -10.39 16.06 19.85
CA ARG A 591 -11.35 14.97 20.17
C ARG A 591 -11.08 14.33 21.53
N GLU A 592 -12.16 13.83 22.15
CA GLU A 592 -12.08 12.91 23.28
C GLU A 592 -12.63 11.54 22.84
N LEU A 593 -11.82 10.50 22.99
CA LEU A 593 -12.14 9.14 22.55
C LEU A 593 -12.03 8.17 23.72
N SER A 594 -13.03 7.29 23.91
CA SER A 594 -13.00 6.23 24.93
C SER A 594 -12.64 4.90 24.27
N VAL A 595 -11.46 4.36 24.54
CA VAL A 595 -10.88 3.20 23.87
C VAL A 595 -10.89 1.99 24.80
N PRO A 596 -11.73 0.94 24.52
CA PRO A 596 -11.71 -0.31 25.26
C PRO A 596 -10.41 -1.09 25.00
N LEU A 597 -9.79 -1.62 26.08
CA LEU A 597 -8.53 -2.37 26.00
C LEU A 597 -8.73 -3.89 25.85
N SER A 598 -9.89 -4.35 25.41
CA SER A 598 -10.21 -5.77 25.26
C SER A 598 -9.26 -6.56 24.34
N PHE A 599 -8.51 -5.88 23.47
CA PHE A 599 -7.51 -6.48 22.60
C PHE A 599 -6.26 -6.98 23.33
N LEU A 600 -5.95 -6.47 24.54
CA LEU A 600 -4.76 -6.84 25.31
C LEU A 600 -4.77 -8.30 25.83
N GLY A 601 -5.95 -8.93 25.89
CA GLY A 601 -6.07 -10.26 26.48
C GLY A 601 -5.89 -10.29 28.01
N ARG A 602 -5.69 -11.49 28.58
CA ARG A 602 -5.61 -11.67 30.03
C ARG A 602 -4.30 -11.18 30.62
N GLY A 603 -4.35 -10.61 31.82
CA GLY A 603 -3.18 -10.18 32.61
C GLY A 603 -3.17 -8.70 32.91
N LYS A 604 -2.06 -8.25 33.47
CA LYS A 604 -1.76 -6.84 33.73
C LYS A 604 -0.74 -6.33 32.72
N TRP A 605 -0.88 -5.09 32.36
CA TRP A 605 -0.05 -4.43 31.37
C TRP A 605 0.44 -3.08 31.92
N LEU A 606 1.65 -2.68 31.57
CA LEU A 606 2.14 -1.33 31.75
C LEU A 606 1.88 -0.56 30.45
N ALA A 607 1.02 0.43 30.48
CA ALA A 607 0.84 1.38 29.38
C ALA A 607 1.82 2.53 29.55
N GLN A 608 2.73 2.70 28.58
CA GLN A 608 3.58 3.88 28.43
C GLN A 608 2.92 4.78 27.40
N ILE A 609 2.45 5.93 27.87
CA ILE A 609 1.55 6.82 27.12
C ILE A 609 2.31 8.10 26.75
N TYR A 610 2.35 8.41 25.46
CA TYR A 610 2.83 9.64 24.87
C TYR A 610 1.62 10.35 24.24
N ALA A 611 1.13 11.39 24.88
CA ALA A 611 -0.10 12.08 24.51
C ALA A 611 0.12 13.57 24.33
N ASP A 612 -0.76 14.23 23.60
CA ASP A 612 -0.81 15.68 23.56
C ASP A 612 -0.94 16.25 24.99
N ALA A 613 -0.12 17.25 25.32
CA ALA A 613 -0.28 18.02 26.54
C ALA A 613 -1.58 18.86 26.47
N PRO A 614 -2.14 19.30 27.62
CA PRO A 614 -3.39 20.07 27.63
C PRO A 614 -3.39 21.37 26.83
N ASP A 615 -2.22 21.94 26.57
CA ASP A 615 -2.01 23.14 25.76
C ASP A 615 -1.39 22.85 24.39
N ALA A 616 -1.34 21.59 23.97
CA ALA A 616 -0.85 21.20 22.66
C ALA A 616 -1.78 21.71 21.55
N SER A 617 -1.18 22.13 20.46
CA SER A 617 -1.87 22.57 19.25
C SER A 617 -0.89 22.49 18.07
N TYR A 618 -1.33 21.96 16.93
CA TYR A 618 -0.46 21.94 15.75
C TYR A 618 -0.06 23.35 15.27
N ASP A 619 -0.86 24.38 15.60
CA ASP A 619 -0.59 25.76 15.20
C ASP A 619 0.42 26.46 16.11
N ASP A 620 0.18 26.42 17.41
CA ASP A 620 0.88 27.27 18.38
C ASP A 620 1.87 26.52 19.26
N ASN A 621 1.61 25.22 19.54
CA ASN A 621 2.42 24.43 20.47
C ASN A 621 2.52 22.95 20.06
N PRO A 622 3.11 22.64 18.88
CA PRO A 622 3.15 21.27 18.35
C PRO A 622 4.08 20.34 19.12
N THR A 623 5.02 20.87 19.89
CA THR A 623 6.03 20.10 20.64
C THR A 623 5.57 19.70 22.04
N ALA A 624 4.38 20.15 22.46
CA ALA A 624 3.86 19.86 23.79
C ALA A 624 3.33 18.41 23.87
N VAL A 625 4.15 17.52 24.42
CA VAL A 625 3.85 16.11 24.64
C VAL A 625 4.03 15.74 26.10
N GLU A 626 3.09 15.00 26.68
CA GLU A 626 3.16 14.45 28.02
C GLU A 626 3.48 12.94 27.97
N TYR A 627 4.43 12.52 28.82
CA TYR A 627 4.71 11.11 29.07
C TYR A 627 4.13 10.69 30.42
N SER A 628 3.42 9.57 30.44
CA SER A 628 2.92 8.96 31.67
C SER A 628 2.91 7.43 31.60
N GLU A 629 2.88 6.79 32.78
CA GLU A 629 2.76 5.33 32.89
C GLU A 629 1.53 4.96 33.72
N ARG A 630 0.83 3.91 33.29
CA ARG A 630 -0.36 3.41 33.99
C ARG A 630 -0.43 1.89 33.90
N GLU A 631 -0.76 1.23 35.01
CA GLU A 631 -1.13 -0.19 35.00
C GLU A 631 -2.57 -0.34 34.51
N VAL A 632 -2.77 -1.22 33.52
CA VAL A 632 -4.06 -1.46 32.88
C VAL A 632 -4.30 -2.97 32.67
N SER A 633 -5.55 -3.31 32.34
CA SER A 633 -6.00 -4.66 31.96
C SER A 633 -6.98 -4.62 30.80
N ALA A 634 -7.31 -5.77 30.25
CA ALA A 634 -8.29 -5.90 29.15
C ALA A 634 -9.71 -5.43 29.50
N GLY A 635 -10.03 -5.28 30.79
CA GLY A 635 -11.33 -4.77 31.25
C GLY A 635 -11.40 -3.24 31.36
N ASP A 636 -10.28 -2.55 31.17
CA ASP A 636 -10.22 -1.09 31.30
C ASP A 636 -10.61 -0.39 29.98
N VAL A 637 -10.98 0.88 30.12
CA VAL A 637 -11.18 1.84 29.04
C VAL A 637 -10.21 2.99 29.26
N LEU A 638 -9.52 3.43 28.21
CA LEU A 638 -8.70 4.62 28.22
C LEU A 638 -9.46 5.78 27.56
N ASP A 639 -9.55 6.89 28.26
CA ASP A 639 -10.03 8.14 27.69
C ASP A 639 -8.82 8.91 27.13
N LEU A 640 -8.79 9.05 25.80
CA LEU A 640 -7.75 9.76 25.07
C LEU A 640 -8.24 11.17 24.75
N LYS A 641 -7.37 12.16 24.97
CA LYS A 641 -7.62 13.56 24.57
C LYS A 641 -6.62 13.94 23.51
N LEU A 642 -7.12 14.14 22.31
CA LEU A 642 -6.36 14.51 21.14
C LEU A 642 -6.51 16.03 20.93
N ALA A 643 -5.40 16.75 20.82
CA ALA A 643 -5.38 18.16 20.45
C ALA A 643 -5.84 18.36 18.99
N THR A 644 -5.93 19.58 18.53
CA THR A 644 -6.12 19.91 17.11
C THR A 644 -4.95 19.33 16.30
N SER A 645 -5.24 18.53 15.29
CA SER A 645 -4.26 17.72 14.54
C SER A 645 -3.29 16.96 15.44
N GLY A 646 -3.81 16.46 16.53
CA GLY A 646 -3.07 15.79 17.57
C GLY A 646 -3.16 14.28 17.53
N GLY A 647 -2.56 13.66 18.54
CA GLY A 647 -2.53 12.22 18.66
C GLY A 647 -2.15 11.70 20.03
N THR A 648 -2.15 10.38 20.13
CA THR A 648 -1.65 9.62 21.27
C THR A 648 -1.01 8.33 20.79
N ALA A 649 0.21 8.08 21.24
CA ALA A 649 0.93 6.83 21.00
C ALA A 649 1.15 6.09 22.33
N ILE A 650 0.86 4.78 22.35
CA ILE A 650 0.94 3.98 23.57
C ILE A 650 1.66 2.68 23.29
N ARG A 651 2.64 2.31 24.13
CA ARG A 651 3.18 0.96 24.22
C ARG A 651 2.60 0.25 25.43
N PHE A 652 2.06 -0.94 25.25
CA PHE A 652 1.58 -1.81 26.32
C PHE A 652 2.55 -2.98 26.50
N ILE A 653 3.21 -3.03 27.66
CA ILE A 653 4.20 -4.05 28.03
C ILE A 653 3.51 -5.04 28.97
N LYS A 654 3.54 -6.33 28.62
CA LYS A 654 2.93 -7.37 29.46
C LYS A 654 3.76 -7.59 30.73
N LYS A 655 3.09 -7.53 31.92
CA LYS A 655 3.71 -7.80 33.22
C LYS A 655 3.68 -9.27 33.60
#